data_39457a0d3dbc14ce27e6bc52d4bb203f
#
_entry.id   39457a0d3dbc14ce27e6bc52d4bb203f
#
_cell.length_a   1.000
_cell.length_b   1.000
_cell.length_c   1.000
_cell.angle_alpha   90.00
_cell.angle_beta   90.00
_cell.angle_gamma   90.00
#
_symmetry.space_group_name_H-M   'P 1'
#
loop_
_entity.id
_entity.type
_entity.pdbx_description
1 polymer ?
#
loop_
_entity_poly.entity_id
_entity_poly.type
_entity_poly.pdbx_seq_one_letter_code
_entity_poly.pdbx_strand_id
1 'polypeptide(L)'
;VDKNIGVFTAELNDAYQAAVWKGIVSQAQALELGLVCFLGSRVKSPIATEQCSNIAYSLADKENIDGLIIISSAISTYLDFQAVTELFRIRSDLPQVSVGLGIPGIPSIIVDGRIGMVSVIRHLVEVHARRSFALISGPSGHLEADARKKAFFDTLADYTIPFDRRLMIEGSFEQRSGSEGVRALLAEGIPFDALVCLNDKMALGALDELSHHGISVPDDVALVGFDGIEETLFCQPPLTTVRQPLFELGAAAVEEVCALIHGGKGQNRYLNSSVRIGESCGCRQSWIPDASKLDSWVKGLDDFERDTMARLRAFIFEENESGFLEFLERGMMPDTYNGEGLRRFHTLLYTIQQELLSCGESGERASLSRRLWLISTGLGRLTELTTRILSSRRLKAMERNFLARSIGAALAEAFEMESIVKTLSKGLVSLGFSEAYLVIFLDSRDGKELSRVFPLPLAEGDDPMAKGYVFKTTSLLPDQIDFGWKRKQWVLKPLVYQHEPLGYILLPVAVDDPALYDLLSKQISSTVKGARLLEQVRSHEKSLEEEVSRRTAELTKTNECLQTEVDRRIRLEQEVIDISNNTMNRIGQDLHDDLCQHLAGISMITEVLKNSLEPGSHPYEVCTQINDLIINSVDRAKGIARGLVPVGLKENGFIAAVDTLLEALRKGNTIDMRLERSPDFFLKNDDRALQLYRIVQEALSNSIKHANCSHIMVKLHTQQKGNGRLIEIIDDGTGFSDKDEGNGMGLKIMRYRAEKAQVHLLVEKMERGTKVSCLIPQELCYEK
;
A
#
# COMPACT_ATOMS: atom_id res chain seq x y z
N VAL A 1 -43.37 -16.12 5.14
CA VAL A 1 -42.68 -14.97 5.71
C VAL A 1 -41.23 -15.10 5.25
N ASP A 2 -40.79 -14.14 4.42
CA ASP A 2 -39.42 -14.13 3.90
C ASP A 2 -38.43 -13.86 5.04
N LYS A 3 -37.81 -14.93 5.54
CA LYS A 3 -36.85 -14.87 6.62
C LYS A 3 -35.45 -15.13 6.10
N ASN A 4 -34.48 -14.29 6.53
CA ASN A 4 -33.08 -14.43 6.22
C ASN A 4 -32.28 -14.81 7.45
N ILE A 5 -31.47 -15.84 7.33
CA ILE A 5 -30.59 -16.29 8.40
C ILE A 5 -29.15 -15.90 8.05
N GLY A 6 -28.48 -15.22 8.95
CA GLY A 6 -27.03 -15.01 8.89
C GLY A 6 -26.28 -16.21 9.44
N VAL A 7 -25.14 -16.53 8.83
CA VAL A 7 -24.24 -17.58 9.32
C VAL A 7 -22.83 -17.03 9.44
N PHE A 8 -22.24 -17.08 10.63
CA PHE A 8 -20.84 -16.71 10.85
C PHE A 8 -19.97 -17.97 10.82
N THR A 9 -18.96 -17.95 9.95
CA THR A 9 -17.95 -19.00 9.87
C THR A 9 -16.62 -18.43 9.46
N ALA A 10 -15.53 -19.12 9.80
CA ALA A 10 -14.19 -18.63 9.48
C ALA A 10 -13.87 -18.86 8.00
N GLU A 11 -14.13 -20.05 7.48
CA GLU A 11 -13.78 -20.46 6.13
C GLU A 11 -14.67 -21.63 5.67
N LEU A 12 -14.92 -21.75 4.37
CA LEU A 12 -15.69 -22.86 3.81
C LEU A 12 -14.83 -23.95 3.17
N ASN A 13 -13.55 -23.72 2.98
CA ASN A 13 -12.59 -24.74 2.50
C ASN A 13 -12.08 -25.67 3.61
N ASP A 14 -12.45 -25.42 4.86
CA ASP A 14 -12.25 -26.34 5.98
C ASP A 14 -13.32 -27.44 5.98
N ALA A 15 -12.89 -28.71 6.01
CA ALA A 15 -13.78 -29.85 5.89
C ALA A 15 -14.86 -29.92 6.98
N TYR A 16 -14.52 -29.53 8.22
CA TYR A 16 -15.47 -29.47 9.33
C TYR A 16 -16.55 -28.41 9.07
N GLN A 17 -16.13 -27.18 8.77
CA GLN A 17 -17.04 -26.06 8.52
C GLN A 17 -17.88 -26.28 7.26
N ALA A 18 -17.29 -26.85 6.21
CA ALA A 18 -18.00 -27.21 4.99
C ALA A 18 -19.11 -28.25 5.22
N ALA A 19 -18.86 -29.23 6.08
CA ALA A 19 -19.87 -30.25 6.41
C ALA A 19 -21.05 -29.67 7.20
N VAL A 20 -20.76 -28.79 8.19
CA VAL A 20 -21.80 -28.06 8.93
C VAL A 20 -22.57 -27.11 8.01
N TRP A 21 -21.87 -26.37 7.15
CA TRP A 21 -22.47 -25.49 6.16
C TRP A 21 -23.42 -26.23 5.19
N LYS A 22 -23.04 -27.41 4.71
CA LYS A 22 -23.93 -28.26 3.88
C LYS A 22 -25.24 -28.61 4.59
N GLY A 23 -25.17 -28.91 5.87
CA GLY A 23 -26.37 -29.16 6.69
C GLY A 23 -27.27 -27.94 6.81
N ILE A 24 -26.65 -26.75 7.07
CA ILE A 24 -27.36 -25.46 7.13
C ILE A 24 -28.03 -25.15 5.80
N VAL A 25 -27.31 -25.24 4.70
CA VAL A 25 -27.83 -24.97 3.34
C VAL A 25 -29.01 -25.91 3.00
N SER A 26 -28.85 -27.21 3.22
CA SER A 26 -29.88 -28.22 2.92
C SER A 26 -31.16 -27.97 3.70
N GLN A 27 -31.05 -27.70 5.00
CA GLN A 27 -32.20 -27.44 5.86
C GLN A 27 -32.88 -26.12 5.54
N ALA A 28 -32.09 -25.06 5.24
CA ALA A 28 -32.65 -23.78 4.84
C ALA A 28 -33.39 -23.88 3.49
N GLN A 29 -32.88 -24.66 2.53
CA GLN A 29 -33.56 -24.94 1.27
C GLN A 29 -34.87 -25.65 1.50
N ALA A 30 -34.88 -26.68 2.35
CA ALA A 30 -36.08 -27.47 2.67
C ALA A 30 -37.16 -26.58 3.33
N LEU A 31 -36.76 -25.52 4.04
CA LEU A 31 -37.65 -24.58 4.70
C LEU A 31 -37.88 -23.25 3.91
N GLU A 32 -37.40 -23.20 2.67
CA GLU A 32 -37.52 -22.03 1.78
C GLU A 32 -37.01 -20.72 2.42
N LEU A 33 -35.88 -20.78 3.16
CA LEU A 33 -35.28 -19.64 3.85
C LEU A 33 -34.14 -19.03 3.05
N GLY A 34 -33.96 -17.70 3.16
CA GLY A 34 -32.79 -17.03 2.70
C GLY A 34 -31.59 -17.24 3.65
N LEU A 35 -30.39 -17.31 3.10
CA LEU A 35 -29.16 -17.42 3.86
C LEU A 35 -28.13 -16.39 3.41
N VAL A 36 -27.39 -15.84 4.38
CA VAL A 36 -26.17 -15.08 4.11
C VAL A 36 -25.03 -15.63 4.96
N CYS A 37 -24.06 -16.28 4.32
CA CYS A 37 -22.86 -16.75 4.98
C CYS A 37 -21.80 -15.65 5.03
N PHE A 38 -21.45 -15.18 6.21
CA PHE A 38 -20.42 -14.18 6.45
C PHE A 38 -19.09 -14.86 6.71
N LEU A 39 -18.18 -14.84 5.73
CA LEU A 39 -16.84 -15.45 5.84
C LEU A 39 -15.85 -14.46 6.45
N GLY A 40 -15.84 -14.37 7.78
CA GLY A 40 -15.08 -13.36 8.49
C GLY A 40 -13.74 -13.83 9.07
N SER A 41 -13.32 -15.07 8.85
CA SER A 41 -12.13 -15.69 9.44
C SER A 41 -12.18 -15.81 10.98
N ARG A 42 -11.07 -16.27 11.61
CA ARG A 42 -11.00 -16.47 13.07
C ARG A 42 -10.86 -15.13 13.78
N VAL A 43 -11.61 -14.97 14.86
CA VAL A 43 -11.57 -13.73 15.67
C VAL A 43 -10.29 -13.69 16.50
N LYS A 44 -9.64 -12.51 16.59
CA LYS A 44 -8.35 -12.31 17.25
C LYS A 44 -7.22 -13.21 16.72
N SER A 45 -7.31 -13.66 15.46
CA SER A 45 -6.22 -14.38 14.82
C SER A 45 -4.90 -13.59 14.87
N PRO A 46 -3.74 -14.24 15.05
CA PRO A 46 -2.44 -13.57 14.92
C PRO A 46 -2.14 -13.10 13.48
N ILE A 47 -2.92 -13.56 12.50
CA ILE A 47 -2.78 -13.21 11.09
C ILE A 47 -3.60 -11.95 10.80
N ALA A 48 -2.93 -10.86 10.45
CA ALA A 48 -3.57 -9.55 10.27
C ALA A 48 -4.63 -9.53 9.16
N THR A 49 -4.45 -10.27 8.07
CA THR A 49 -5.46 -10.39 7.01
C THR A 49 -6.73 -11.08 7.49
N GLU A 50 -6.62 -12.05 8.40
CA GLU A 50 -7.78 -12.69 9.04
C GLU A 50 -8.52 -11.70 9.94
N GLN A 51 -7.80 -10.91 10.75
CA GLN A 51 -8.41 -9.86 11.57
C GLN A 51 -9.20 -8.84 10.74
N CYS A 52 -8.65 -8.39 9.63
CA CYS A 52 -9.35 -7.46 8.71
C CYS A 52 -10.59 -8.10 8.08
N SER A 53 -10.57 -9.42 7.86
CA SER A 53 -11.72 -10.15 7.34
C SER A 53 -12.89 -10.19 8.33
N ASN A 54 -12.66 -9.98 9.63
CA ASN A 54 -13.73 -9.92 10.64
C ASN A 54 -14.73 -8.78 10.40
N ILE A 55 -14.41 -7.82 9.52
CA ILE A 55 -15.37 -6.78 9.08
C ILE A 55 -16.66 -7.42 8.55
N ALA A 56 -16.60 -8.62 7.95
CA ALA A 56 -17.76 -9.36 7.49
C ALA A 56 -18.80 -9.53 8.60
N TYR A 57 -18.37 -9.84 9.81
CA TYR A 57 -19.28 -10.05 10.95
C TYR A 57 -19.97 -8.74 11.40
N SER A 58 -19.36 -7.60 11.16
CA SER A 58 -19.95 -6.30 11.49
C SER A 58 -21.08 -5.90 10.53
N LEU A 59 -21.14 -6.51 9.34
CA LEU A 59 -22.16 -6.23 8.33
C LEU A 59 -23.49 -6.99 8.59
N ALA A 60 -23.48 -7.98 9.49
CA ALA A 60 -24.71 -8.66 9.90
C ALA A 60 -25.51 -7.74 10.83
N ASP A 61 -26.67 -7.28 10.38
CA ASP A 61 -27.56 -6.40 11.12
C ASP A 61 -29.02 -6.88 11.00
N LYS A 62 -29.87 -6.47 11.95
CA LYS A 62 -31.31 -6.77 11.94
C LYS A 62 -32.07 -6.24 10.71
N GLU A 63 -31.48 -5.27 10.00
CA GLU A 63 -32.01 -4.81 8.71
C GLU A 63 -31.78 -5.82 7.60
N ASN A 64 -30.76 -6.67 7.74
CA ASN A 64 -30.31 -7.62 6.73
C ASN A 64 -30.71 -9.08 7.04
N ILE A 65 -30.77 -9.46 8.33
CA ILE A 65 -31.03 -10.82 8.79
C ILE A 65 -32.03 -10.85 9.95
N ASP A 66 -32.80 -11.92 10.05
CA ASP A 66 -33.81 -12.13 11.11
C ASP A 66 -33.28 -12.99 12.27
N GLY A 67 -32.22 -13.75 12.04
CA GLY A 67 -31.58 -14.60 13.03
C GLY A 67 -30.15 -14.95 12.62
N LEU A 68 -29.35 -15.42 13.55
CA LEU A 68 -27.94 -15.65 13.37
C LEU A 68 -27.49 -17.01 13.90
N ILE A 69 -26.85 -17.79 13.07
CA ILE A 69 -26.14 -19.02 13.43
C ILE A 69 -24.65 -18.70 13.49
N ILE A 70 -23.99 -19.01 14.59
CA ILE A 70 -22.55 -18.80 14.76
C ILE A 70 -21.87 -20.14 14.92
N ILE A 71 -21.02 -20.53 13.96
CA ILE A 71 -20.14 -21.71 14.10
C ILE A 71 -19.01 -21.33 15.05
N SER A 72 -19.36 -21.33 16.33
CA SER A 72 -18.52 -20.77 17.41
C SER A 72 -17.22 -21.54 17.61
N SER A 73 -17.24 -22.87 17.44
CA SER A 73 -16.03 -23.70 17.48
C SER A 73 -14.98 -23.32 16.43
N ALA A 74 -15.43 -22.80 15.27
CA ALA A 74 -14.53 -22.43 14.19
C ALA A 74 -13.97 -21.00 14.31
N ILE A 75 -14.82 -20.03 14.68
CA ILE A 75 -14.42 -18.63 14.71
C ILE A 75 -13.68 -18.23 15.98
N SER A 76 -13.80 -19.02 17.05
CA SER A 76 -13.27 -18.69 18.38
C SER A 76 -11.97 -19.40 18.75
N THR A 77 -11.23 -19.93 17.78
CA THR A 77 -10.00 -20.71 18.01
C THR A 77 -8.96 -19.97 18.90
N TYR A 78 -8.93 -18.65 18.83
CA TYR A 78 -7.99 -17.80 19.60
C TYR A 78 -8.68 -17.01 20.73
N LEU A 79 -9.90 -17.39 21.09
CA LEU A 79 -10.67 -16.72 22.14
C LEU A 79 -10.78 -17.61 23.38
N ASP A 80 -10.64 -17.02 24.56
CA ASP A 80 -11.06 -17.63 25.79
C ASP A 80 -12.60 -17.63 25.94
N PHE A 81 -13.11 -18.35 26.93
CA PHE A 81 -14.55 -18.49 27.15
C PHE A 81 -15.27 -17.13 27.36
N GLN A 82 -14.62 -16.21 28.07
CA GLN A 82 -15.21 -14.88 28.32
C GLN A 82 -15.33 -14.07 27.04
N ALA A 83 -14.29 -14.06 26.21
CA ALA A 83 -14.28 -13.35 24.93
C ALA A 83 -15.29 -13.97 23.94
N VAL A 84 -15.46 -15.29 23.94
CA VAL A 84 -16.51 -15.95 23.14
C VAL A 84 -17.89 -15.48 23.59
N THR A 85 -18.16 -15.45 24.90
CA THR A 85 -19.46 -14.98 25.43
C THR A 85 -19.72 -13.53 25.06
N GLU A 86 -18.69 -12.66 25.07
CA GLU A 86 -18.81 -11.26 24.65
C GLU A 86 -19.13 -11.13 23.15
N LEU A 87 -18.60 -12.00 22.30
CA LEU A 87 -18.91 -12.01 20.87
C LEU A 87 -20.42 -12.17 20.61
N PHE A 88 -21.12 -13.00 21.36
CA PHE A 88 -22.56 -13.18 21.25
C PHE A 88 -23.35 -11.96 21.78
N ARG A 89 -22.80 -11.19 22.71
CA ARG A 89 -23.45 -9.98 23.24
C ARG A 89 -23.51 -8.84 22.23
N ILE A 90 -22.59 -8.80 21.29
CA ILE A 90 -22.51 -7.72 20.26
C ILE A 90 -23.77 -7.69 19.39
N ARG A 91 -24.44 -8.83 19.19
CA ARG A 91 -25.67 -8.96 18.39
C ARG A 91 -26.84 -9.49 19.23
N SER A 92 -26.92 -9.12 20.49
CA SER A 92 -28.00 -9.54 21.39
C SER A 92 -29.40 -9.09 20.97
N ASP A 93 -29.49 -8.22 19.99
CA ASP A 93 -30.74 -7.75 19.35
C ASP A 93 -31.32 -8.75 18.31
N LEU A 94 -30.57 -9.83 17.99
CA LEU A 94 -30.98 -10.88 17.07
C LEU A 94 -31.19 -12.22 17.79
N PRO A 95 -32.16 -13.06 17.39
CA PRO A 95 -32.16 -14.48 17.73
C PRO A 95 -30.87 -15.15 17.32
N GLN A 96 -30.18 -15.82 18.24
CA GLN A 96 -28.85 -16.42 17.98
C GLN A 96 -28.78 -17.87 18.41
N VAL A 97 -28.05 -18.67 17.64
CA VAL A 97 -27.73 -20.06 17.94
C VAL A 97 -26.22 -20.28 17.83
N SER A 98 -25.64 -20.92 18.84
CA SER A 98 -24.23 -21.34 18.85
C SER A 98 -24.11 -22.76 18.30
N VAL A 99 -23.12 -22.99 17.45
CA VAL A 99 -22.79 -24.31 16.91
C VAL A 99 -21.40 -24.72 17.37
N GLY A 100 -21.32 -25.89 18.01
CA GLY A 100 -20.08 -26.46 18.54
C GLY A 100 -19.84 -26.13 20.02
N LEU A 101 -19.92 -24.86 20.41
CA LEU A 101 -19.68 -24.46 21.82
C LEU A 101 -20.96 -24.15 22.58
N GLY A 102 -21.04 -24.65 23.83
CA GLY A 102 -22.10 -24.29 24.76
C GLY A 102 -21.88 -22.91 25.37
N ILE A 103 -22.75 -21.94 25.03
CA ILE A 103 -22.66 -20.58 25.50
C ILE A 103 -23.79 -20.29 26.48
N PRO A 104 -23.51 -19.80 27.71
CA PRO A 104 -24.54 -19.52 28.70
C PRO A 104 -25.56 -18.50 28.19
N GLY A 105 -26.86 -18.87 28.24
CA GLY A 105 -27.96 -18.03 27.82
C GLY A 105 -28.20 -17.98 26.30
N ILE A 106 -27.40 -18.67 25.49
CA ILE A 106 -27.57 -18.82 24.05
C ILE A 106 -27.88 -20.29 23.74
N PRO A 107 -28.97 -20.60 23.02
CA PRO A 107 -29.25 -21.96 22.53
C PRO A 107 -28.07 -22.49 21.74
N SER A 108 -27.62 -23.68 22.07
CA SER A 108 -26.40 -24.24 21.52
C SER A 108 -26.63 -25.65 21.00
N ILE A 109 -26.17 -25.91 19.79
CA ILE A 109 -26.16 -27.26 19.20
C ILE A 109 -24.71 -27.78 19.38
N ILE A 110 -24.59 -28.86 20.15
CA ILE A 110 -23.31 -29.35 20.66
C ILE A 110 -23.17 -30.84 20.35
N VAL A 111 -21.97 -31.25 20.00
CA VAL A 111 -21.64 -32.69 19.90
C VAL A 111 -20.97 -33.13 21.21
N ASP A 112 -21.49 -34.19 21.83
CA ASP A 112 -20.78 -34.82 22.96
C ASP A 112 -19.56 -35.61 22.43
N GLY A 113 -18.42 -34.87 22.36
CA GLY A 113 -17.16 -35.47 21.94
C GLY A 113 -16.54 -36.42 22.95
N ARG A 114 -16.99 -36.39 24.24
CA ARG A 114 -16.50 -37.28 25.28
C ARG A 114 -16.84 -38.73 25.00
N ILE A 115 -18.07 -39.00 24.55
CA ILE A 115 -18.54 -40.37 24.25
C ILE A 115 -17.66 -41.01 23.17
N GLY A 116 -17.37 -40.29 22.09
CA GLY A 116 -16.51 -40.79 21.01
C GLY A 116 -15.07 -41.00 21.45
N MET A 117 -14.49 -40.05 22.22
CA MET A 117 -13.13 -40.17 22.70
C MET A 117 -12.97 -41.38 23.64
N VAL A 118 -13.86 -41.54 24.59
CA VAL A 118 -13.88 -42.76 25.46
C VAL A 118 -13.97 -44.02 24.63
N SER A 119 -14.85 -44.05 23.62
CA SER A 119 -15.06 -45.23 22.79
C SER A 119 -13.84 -45.59 21.95
N VAL A 120 -13.13 -44.56 21.37
CA VAL A 120 -11.96 -44.84 20.52
C VAL A 120 -10.75 -45.28 21.36
N ILE A 121 -10.53 -44.66 22.53
CA ILE A 121 -9.48 -45.12 23.43
C ILE A 121 -9.74 -46.51 23.97
N ARG A 122 -10.99 -46.80 24.38
CA ARG A 122 -11.40 -48.14 24.77
C ARG A 122 -11.11 -49.15 23.65
N HIS A 123 -11.44 -48.83 22.41
CA HIS A 123 -11.15 -49.67 21.27
C HIS A 123 -9.65 -49.96 21.10
N LEU A 124 -8.79 -48.98 21.23
CA LEU A 124 -7.33 -49.17 21.17
C LEU A 124 -6.80 -50.06 22.32
N VAL A 125 -7.38 -49.93 23.53
CA VAL A 125 -6.97 -50.67 24.72
C VAL A 125 -7.49 -52.11 24.69
N GLU A 126 -8.80 -52.32 24.41
CA GLU A 126 -9.46 -53.63 24.53
C GLU A 126 -9.26 -54.49 23.29
N VAL A 127 -9.30 -53.90 22.06
CA VAL A 127 -9.19 -54.64 20.82
C VAL A 127 -7.73 -54.82 20.36
N HIS A 128 -6.92 -53.77 20.53
CA HIS A 128 -5.54 -53.74 20.00
C HIS A 128 -4.47 -53.81 21.10
N ALA A 129 -4.88 -53.94 22.37
CA ALA A 129 -4.00 -54.06 23.53
C ALA A 129 -2.93 -52.95 23.63
N ARG A 130 -3.20 -51.74 23.10
CA ARG A 130 -2.26 -50.61 23.17
C ARG A 130 -2.14 -50.09 24.57
N ARG A 131 -0.90 -49.73 24.99
CA ARG A 131 -0.57 -49.36 26.40
C ARG A 131 0.32 -48.12 26.51
N SER A 132 0.94 -47.68 25.45
CA SER A 132 1.82 -46.50 25.44
C SER A 132 1.29 -45.45 24.50
N PHE A 133 0.66 -44.44 25.06
CA PHE A 133 -0.07 -43.43 24.28
C PHE A 133 0.73 -42.13 24.10
N ALA A 134 0.70 -41.55 22.90
CA ALA A 134 1.07 -40.17 22.64
C ALA A 134 -0.19 -39.37 22.23
N LEU A 135 -0.16 -38.06 22.49
CA LEU A 135 -1.28 -37.16 22.23
C LEU A 135 -0.82 -35.90 21.50
N ILE A 136 -1.41 -35.62 20.35
CA ILE A 136 -1.36 -34.28 19.75
C ILE A 136 -2.68 -33.57 20.08
N SER A 137 -2.61 -32.64 21.06
CA SER A 137 -3.78 -31.93 21.55
C SER A 137 -4.16 -30.76 20.62
N GLY A 138 -5.31 -30.13 20.84
CA GLY A 138 -5.63 -28.84 20.25
C GLY A 138 -5.01 -27.67 21.01
N PRO A 139 -5.27 -26.43 20.57
CA PRO A 139 -4.77 -25.23 21.24
C PRO A 139 -5.22 -25.16 22.70
N SER A 140 -4.32 -24.67 23.57
CA SER A 140 -4.60 -24.47 24.99
C SER A 140 -5.71 -23.43 25.17
N GLY A 141 -6.67 -23.73 26.07
CA GLY A 141 -7.84 -22.88 26.31
C GLY A 141 -8.99 -23.06 25.32
N HIS A 142 -8.82 -23.87 24.30
CA HIS A 142 -9.93 -24.23 23.42
C HIS A 142 -10.86 -25.26 24.07
N LEU A 143 -12.10 -24.86 24.35
CA LEU A 143 -13.05 -25.61 25.18
C LEU A 143 -13.28 -27.06 24.72
N GLU A 144 -13.45 -27.30 23.42
CA GLU A 144 -13.63 -28.65 22.88
C GLU A 144 -12.34 -29.49 23.00
N ALA A 145 -11.17 -28.86 22.72
CA ALA A 145 -9.88 -29.54 22.87
C ALA A 145 -9.65 -29.96 24.32
N ASP A 146 -9.94 -29.09 25.30
CA ASP A 146 -9.79 -29.37 26.69
C ASP A 146 -10.78 -30.46 27.17
N ALA A 147 -12.01 -30.47 26.65
CA ALA A 147 -12.99 -31.53 26.96
C ALA A 147 -12.54 -32.89 26.40
N ARG A 148 -12.06 -32.95 25.15
CA ARG A 148 -11.51 -34.15 24.49
C ARG A 148 -10.26 -34.64 25.22
N LYS A 149 -9.34 -33.72 25.55
CA LYS A 149 -8.12 -34.01 26.33
C LYS A 149 -8.46 -34.57 27.72
N LYS A 150 -9.43 -33.99 28.40
CA LYS A 150 -9.91 -34.51 29.67
C LYS A 150 -10.45 -35.91 29.52
N ALA A 151 -11.33 -36.18 28.51
CA ALA A 151 -11.87 -37.52 28.29
C ALA A 151 -10.78 -38.55 27.95
N PHE A 152 -9.72 -38.15 27.23
CA PHE A 152 -8.55 -38.99 26.98
C PHE A 152 -7.88 -39.40 28.28
N PHE A 153 -7.53 -38.44 29.16
CA PHE A 153 -6.85 -38.76 30.44
C PHE A 153 -7.74 -39.56 31.41
N ASP A 154 -9.00 -39.18 31.52
CA ASP A 154 -9.96 -39.90 32.38
C ASP A 154 -10.05 -41.37 31.93
N THR A 155 -10.11 -41.63 30.61
CA THR A 155 -10.17 -42.99 30.10
C THR A 155 -8.90 -43.79 30.33
N LEU A 156 -7.71 -43.19 30.13
CA LEU A 156 -6.45 -43.87 30.44
C LEU A 156 -6.34 -44.20 31.96
N ALA A 157 -6.84 -43.32 32.83
CA ALA A 157 -6.90 -43.56 34.25
C ALA A 157 -7.83 -44.73 34.62
N ASP A 158 -9.00 -44.84 33.98
CA ASP A 158 -9.93 -45.96 34.16
C ASP A 158 -9.29 -47.31 33.83
N TYR A 159 -8.38 -47.36 32.86
CA TYR A 159 -7.60 -48.57 32.53
C TYR A 159 -6.24 -48.66 33.25
N THR A 160 -5.94 -47.78 34.22
CA THR A 160 -4.65 -47.73 34.95
C THR A 160 -3.45 -47.65 33.99
N ILE A 161 -3.56 -46.97 32.88
CA ILE A 161 -2.47 -46.74 31.91
C ILE A 161 -1.76 -45.46 32.28
N PRO A 162 -0.46 -45.50 32.63
CA PRO A 162 0.31 -44.31 32.92
C PRO A 162 0.55 -43.50 31.66
N PHE A 163 0.55 -42.18 31.78
CA PHE A 163 0.83 -41.29 30.67
C PHE A 163 2.04 -40.39 30.96
N ASP A 164 3.03 -40.42 30.09
CA ASP A 164 4.19 -39.53 30.18
C ASP A 164 3.84 -38.17 29.52
N ARG A 165 3.88 -37.08 30.27
CA ARG A 165 3.53 -35.74 29.78
C ARG A 165 4.42 -35.24 28.65
N ARG A 166 5.62 -35.78 28.48
CA ARG A 166 6.50 -35.45 27.32
C ARG A 166 5.93 -35.98 26.01
N LEU A 167 5.05 -36.96 26.06
CA LEU A 167 4.32 -37.48 24.88
C LEU A 167 3.04 -36.70 24.58
N MET A 168 2.88 -35.49 25.12
CA MET A 168 1.80 -34.58 24.79
C MET A 168 2.34 -33.34 24.12
N ILE A 169 1.98 -33.12 22.89
CA ILE A 169 2.32 -31.92 22.09
C ILE A 169 1.07 -31.12 21.82
N GLU A 170 1.16 -29.79 21.93
CA GLU A 170 0.09 -28.89 21.58
C GLU A 170 0.07 -28.64 20.06
N GLY A 171 -1.07 -28.84 19.42
CA GLY A 171 -1.33 -28.57 18.01
C GLY A 171 -2.29 -27.41 17.82
N SER A 172 -2.48 -26.99 16.57
CA SER A 172 -3.32 -25.86 16.16
C SER A 172 -4.56 -26.26 15.36
N PHE A 173 -4.92 -27.53 15.34
CA PHE A 173 -5.94 -28.14 14.48
C PHE A 173 -5.63 -28.12 12.96
N GLU A 174 -4.45 -27.67 12.57
CA GLU A 174 -4.00 -27.67 11.19
C GLU A 174 -3.11 -28.90 10.89
N GLN A 175 -3.13 -29.37 9.65
CA GLN A 175 -2.35 -30.55 9.22
C GLN A 175 -0.85 -30.39 9.53
N ARG A 176 -0.31 -29.19 9.31
CA ARG A 176 1.08 -28.89 9.60
C ARG A 176 1.45 -29.12 11.05
N SER A 177 0.56 -28.78 12.01
CA SER A 177 0.84 -28.99 13.43
C SER A 177 0.83 -30.46 13.82
N GLY A 178 0.13 -31.32 13.06
CA GLY A 178 0.21 -32.77 13.18
C GLY A 178 1.61 -33.29 12.80
N SER A 179 2.15 -32.88 11.66
CA SER A 179 3.51 -33.24 11.22
C SER A 179 4.57 -32.71 12.19
N GLU A 180 4.48 -31.45 12.64
CA GLU A 180 5.38 -30.86 13.62
C GLU A 180 5.29 -31.59 14.97
N GLY A 181 4.08 -31.99 15.38
CA GLY A 181 3.85 -32.76 16.59
C GLY A 181 4.56 -34.12 16.58
N VAL A 182 4.48 -34.85 15.46
CA VAL A 182 5.20 -36.13 15.32
C VAL A 182 6.70 -35.95 15.42
N ARG A 183 7.27 -34.93 14.74
CA ARG A 183 8.70 -34.64 14.85
C ARG A 183 9.13 -34.36 16.28
N ALA A 184 8.32 -33.60 17.01
CA ALA A 184 8.59 -33.31 18.42
C ALA A 184 8.51 -34.57 19.31
N LEU A 185 7.49 -35.42 19.11
CA LEU A 185 7.35 -36.69 19.84
C LEU A 185 8.53 -37.64 19.59
N LEU A 186 8.96 -37.74 18.33
CA LEU A 186 10.12 -38.60 17.98
C LEU A 186 11.43 -38.07 18.58
N ALA A 187 11.58 -36.76 18.64
CA ALA A 187 12.77 -36.13 19.28
C ALA A 187 12.88 -36.42 20.79
N GLU A 188 11.78 -36.67 21.48
CA GLU A 188 11.81 -37.09 22.89
C GLU A 188 12.44 -38.50 23.09
N GLY A 189 12.44 -39.32 22.04
CA GLY A 189 13.03 -40.67 22.11
C GLY A 189 12.27 -41.65 22.99
N ILE A 190 11.02 -41.34 23.39
CA ILE A 190 10.17 -42.19 24.24
C ILE A 190 9.26 -43.02 23.33
N PRO A 191 9.28 -44.37 23.41
CA PRO A 191 8.46 -45.21 22.57
C PRO A 191 6.97 -45.09 22.95
N PHE A 192 6.14 -45.05 21.92
CA PHE A 192 4.68 -45.12 22.04
C PHE A 192 4.11 -46.07 20.97
N ASP A 193 3.00 -46.71 21.27
CA ASP A 193 2.34 -47.70 20.41
C ASP A 193 1.00 -47.18 19.85
N ALA A 194 0.52 -46.05 20.36
CA ALA A 194 -0.70 -45.39 19.85
C ALA A 194 -0.54 -43.88 19.90
N LEU A 195 -0.93 -43.21 18.81
CA LEU A 195 -1.00 -41.76 18.67
C LEU A 195 -2.45 -41.31 18.51
N VAL A 196 -2.88 -40.44 19.42
CA VAL A 196 -4.21 -39.83 19.38
C VAL A 196 -4.07 -38.37 18.95
N CYS A 197 -4.75 -37.99 17.90
CA CYS A 197 -4.86 -36.59 17.46
C CYS A 197 -6.27 -36.08 17.74
N LEU A 198 -6.38 -34.89 18.37
CA LEU A 198 -7.68 -34.35 18.76
C LEU A 198 -8.49 -33.79 17.58
N ASN A 199 -7.96 -33.83 16.35
CA ASN A 199 -8.73 -33.69 15.12
C ASN A 199 -8.10 -34.48 13.96
N ASP A 200 -8.86 -34.65 12.88
CA ASP A 200 -8.48 -35.44 11.71
C ASP A 200 -7.40 -34.77 10.87
N LYS A 201 -7.40 -33.43 10.73
CA LYS A 201 -6.34 -32.73 10.01
C LYS A 201 -4.96 -32.98 10.62
N MET A 202 -4.85 -32.85 11.92
CA MET A 202 -3.59 -33.19 12.61
C MET A 202 -3.24 -34.67 12.44
N ALA A 203 -4.24 -35.58 12.48
CA ALA A 203 -4.00 -37.01 12.27
C ALA A 203 -3.49 -37.30 10.86
N LEU A 204 -4.01 -36.63 9.81
CA LEU A 204 -3.50 -36.74 8.44
C LEU A 204 -2.05 -36.24 8.34
N GLY A 205 -1.75 -35.08 8.94
CA GLY A 205 -0.38 -34.59 9.01
C GLY A 205 0.57 -35.51 9.79
N ALA A 206 0.08 -36.11 10.88
CA ALA A 206 0.82 -37.10 11.64
C ALA A 206 1.09 -38.38 10.81
N LEU A 207 0.09 -38.85 10.06
CA LEU A 207 0.22 -40.02 9.17
C LEU A 207 1.31 -39.80 8.13
N ASP A 208 1.30 -38.65 7.46
CA ASP A 208 2.31 -38.29 6.46
C ASP A 208 3.72 -38.28 7.08
N GLU A 209 3.87 -37.67 8.24
CA GLU A 209 5.18 -37.52 8.91
C GLU A 209 5.71 -38.87 9.46
N LEU A 210 4.84 -39.72 10.04
CA LEU A 210 5.20 -41.08 10.46
C LEU A 210 5.72 -41.87 9.28
N SER A 211 5.04 -41.81 8.14
CA SER A 211 5.46 -42.46 6.89
C SER A 211 6.81 -41.96 6.40
N HIS A 212 7.08 -40.66 6.45
CA HIS A 212 8.38 -40.08 6.09
C HIS A 212 9.54 -40.60 6.99
N HIS A 213 9.25 -40.92 8.24
CA HIS A 213 10.23 -41.51 9.17
C HIS A 213 10.29 -43.05 9.10
N GLY A 214 9.56 -43.68 8.17
CA GLY A 214 9.55 -45.14 8.00
C GLY A 214 8.80 -45.89 9.12
N ILE A 215 7.95 -45.19 9.90
CA ILE A 215 7.13 -45.76 10.96
C ILE A 215 5.82 -46.21 10.32
N SER A 216 5.52 -47.50 10.45
CA SER A 216 4.34 -48.09 9.87
C SER A 216 3.07 -47.86 10.71
N VAL A 217 2.04 -47.33 10.09
CA VAL A 217 0.69 -47.26 10.68
C VAL A 217 -0.15 -48.35 10.02
N PRO A 218 -0.74 -49.28 10.72
CA PRO A 218 -0.88 -49.38 12.18
C PRO A 218 0.16 -50.26 12.88
N ASP A 219 1.12 -50.88 12.15
CA ASP A 219 1.93 -51.98 12.68
C ASP A 219 2.84 -51.50 13.83
N ASP A 220 3.57 -50.41 13.65
CA ASP A 220 4.40 -49.84 14.68
C ASP A 220 3.59 -48.94 15.65
N VAL A 221 2.76 -48.05 15.08
CA VAL A 221 1.95 -47.12 15.83
C VAL A 221 0.52 -47.06 15.33
N ALA A 222 -0.46 -47.34 16.21
CA ALA A 222 -1.85 -47.12 15.89
C ALA A 222 -2.15 -45.61 15.90
N LEU A 223 -2.88 -45.10 14.89
CA LEU A 223 -3.24 -43.70 14.76
C LEU A 223 -4.75 -43.50 14.77
N VAL A 224 -5.24 -42.58 15.57
CA VAL A 224 -6.66 -42.20 15.59
C VAL A 224 -6.85 -40.69 15.54
N GLY A 225 -7.93 -40.26 14.87
CA GLY A 225 -8.30 -38.85 14.73
C GLY A 225 -9.64 -38.54 15.42
N PHE A 226 -10.15 -37.35 15.10
CA PHE A 226 -11.42 -36.83 15.58
C PHE A 226 -12.01 -35.90 14.52
N ASP A 227 -13.30 -35.86 14.32
CA ASP A 227 -14.20 -35.10 13.44
C ASP A 227 -14.92 -36.00 12.42
N GLY A 228 -14.24 -36.96 11.83
CA GLY A 228 -14.80 -37.87 10.83
C GLY A 228 -14.89 -37.25 9.43
N ILE A 229 -13.95 -36.37 9.08
CA ILE A 229 -13.94 -35.73 7.75
C ILE A 229 -13.75 -36.71 6.62
N GLU A 230 -14.16 -36.32 5.41
CA GLU A 230 -14.22 -37.23 4.24
C GLU A 230 -12.82 -37.70 3.81
N GLU A 231 -11.81 -36.86 3.91
CA GLU A 231 -10.41 -37.14 3.53
C GLU A 231 -9.83 -38.35 4.27
N THR A 232 -10.27 -38.60 5.49
CA THR A 232 -9.84 -39.76 6.31
C THR A 232 -10.26 -41.10 5.75
N LEU A 233 -11.18 -41.11 4.80
CA LEU A 233 -11.60 -42.31 4.08
C LEU A 233 -10.65 -42.72 2.97
N PHE A 234 -9.89 -41.75 2.44
CA PHE A 234 -9.07 -41.92 1.25
C PHE A 234 -7.57 -41.87 1.57
N CYS A 235 -7.17 -41.60 2.81
CA CYS A 235 -5.76 -41.75 3.24
C CYS A 235 -5.38 -43.23 3.33
N GLN A 236 -4.10 -43.54 3.34
CA GLN A 236 -3.61 -44.91 3.42
C GLN A 236 -2.64 -45.07 4.60
N PRO A 237 -3.01 -45.88 5.59
CA PRO A 237 -4.30 -46.60 5.74
C PRO A 237 -5.48 -45.67 6.05
N PRO A 238 -6.75 -46.07 5.76
CA PRO A 238 -7.94 -45.33 6.15
C PRO A 238 -7.97 -45.07 7.66
N LEU A 239 -8.25 -43.80 8.04
CA LEU A 239 -8.12 -43.38 9.43
C LEU A 239 -9.29 -43.82 10.30
N THR A 240 -9.00 -44.46 11.44
CA THR A 240 -9.95 -44.61 12.54
C THR A 240 -10.15 -43.27 13.20
N THR A 241 -11.40 -42.81 13.30
CA THR A 241 -11.71 -41.47 13.82
C THR A 241 -13.01 -41.44 14.59
N VAL A 242 -13.16 -40.48 15.47
CA VAL A 242 -14.44 -40.14 16.09
C VAL A 242 -15.25 -39.30 15.10
N ARG A 243 -16.34 -39.83 14.61
CA ARG A 243 -17.23 -39.10 13.70
C ARG A 243 -18.18 -38.22 14.49
N GLN A 244 -18.18 -36.94 14.11
CA GLN A 244 -19.18 -35.98 14.54
C GLN A 244 -20.35 -35.96 13.50
N PRO A 245 -21.63 -35.83 13.89
CA PRO A 245 -22.76 -35.67 12.98
C PRO A 245 -22.82 -34.19 12.49
N LEU A 246 -21.83 -33.77 11.67
CA LEU A 246 -21.66 -32.38 11.29
C LEU A 246 -22.78 -31.84 10.41
N PHE A 247 -23.34 -32.66 9.53
CA PHE A 247 -24.47 -32.28 8.71
C PHE A 247 -25.73 -32.07 9.57
N GLU A 248 -26.03 -32.99 10.46
CA GLU A 248 -27.13 -32.91 11.40
C GLU A 248 -26.98 -31.75 12.39
N LEU A 249 -25.73 -31.44 12.75
CA LEU A 249 -25.39 -30.29 13.58
C LEU A 249 -25.83 -28.98 12.89
N GLY A 250 -25.52 -28.82 11.61
CA GLY A 250 -25.94 -27.68 10.81
C GLY A 250 -27.44 -27.59 10.60
N ALA A 251 -28.09 -28.71 10.28
CA ALA A 251 -29.54 -28.78 10.10
C ALA A 251 -30.30 -28.40 11.39
N ALA A 252 -29.88 -28.94 12.54
CA ALA A 252 -30.48 -28.65 13.83
C ALA A 252 -30.30 -27.14 14.22
N ALA A 253 -29.23 -26.51 13.80
CA ALA A 253 -29.03 -25.08 14.07
C ALA A 253 -30.05 -24.21 13.31
N VAL A 254 -30.41 -24.57 12.07
CA VAL A 254 -31.46 -23.88 11.31
C VAL A 254 -32.81 -24.06 11.96
N GLU A 255 -33.17 -25.28 12.38
CA GLU A 255 -34.42 -25.52 13.11
C GLU A 255 -34.53 -24.70 14.37
N GLU A 256 -33.43 -24.64 15.15
CA GLU A 256 -33.42 -23.92 16.42
C GLU A 256 -33.51 -22.41 16.22
N VAL A 257 -32.77 -21.82 15.28
CA VAL A 257 -32.86 -20.37 15.01
C VAL A 257 -34.25 -20.00 14.46
N CYS A 258 -34.85 -20.84 13.64
CA CYS A 258 -36.24 -20.67 13.18
C CYS A 258 -37.24 -20.68 14.35
N ALA A 259 -37.09 -21.61 15.29
CA ALA A 259 -37.92 -21.63 16.50
C ALA A 259 -37.81 -20.32 17.30
N LEU A 260 -36.60 -19.80 17.45
CA LEU A 260 -36.33 -18.51 18.11
C LEU A 260 -36.98 -17.34 17.37
N ILE A 261 -36.82 -17.24 16.05
CA ILE A 261 -37.44 -16.22 15.20
C ILE A 261 -38.95 -16.16 15.35
N HIS A 262 -39.59 -17.32 15.57
CA HIS A 262 -41.05 -17.45 15.80
C HIS A 262 -41.46 -17.28 17.27
N GLY A 263 -40.54 -16.83 18.14
CA GLY A 263 -40.81 -16.57 19.55
C GLY A 263 -40.80 -17.81 20.45
N GLY A 264 -40.26 -18.93 19.94
CA GLY A 264 -40.05 -20.15 20.75
C GLY A 264 -39.00 -19.96 21.82
N LYS A 265 -38.99 -20.83 22.81
CA LYS A 265 -37.91 -20.88 23.83
C LYS A 265 -36.80 -21.74 23.26
N GLY A 266 -35.62 -21.13 23.14
CA GLY A 266 -34.41 -21.85 22.69
C GLY A 266 -33.96 -22.93 23.66
N GLN A 267 -33.44 -24.03 23.15
CA GLN A 267 -32.95 -25.18 23.92
C GLN A 267 -31.56 -25.58 23.44
N ASN A 268 -30.75 -26.09 24.38
CA ASN A 268 -29.52 -26.77 24.00
C ASN A 268 -29.85 -28.16 23.46
N ARG A 269 -29.27 -28.52 22.31
CA ARG A 269 -29.37 -29.87 21.74
C ARG A 269 -28.01 -30.52 21.74
N TYR A 270 -27.95 -31.75 22.20
CA TYR A 270 -26.75 -32.57 22.23
C TYR A 270 -26.87 -33.71 21.22
N LEU A 271 -25.90 -33.77 20.32
CA LEU A 271 -25.77 -34.82 19.33
C LEU A 271 -24.65 -35.78 19.75
N ASN A 272 -24.87 -37.09 19.53
CA ASN A 272 -23.87 -38.07 19.94
C ASN A 272 -22.81 -38.25 18.84
N SER A 273 -21.54 -38.27 19.25
CA SER A 273 -20.45 -38.74 18.40
C SER A 273 -20.38 -40.25 18.35
N SER A 274 -19.87 -40.82 17.28
CA SER A 274 -19.67 -42.26 17.07
C SER A 274 -18.24 -42.53 16.60
N VAL A 275 -17.75 -43.76 16.80
CA VAL A 275 -16.43 -44.13 16.28
C VAL A 275 -16.63 -44.76 14.88
N ARG A 276 -15.89 -44.24 13.92
CA ARG A 276 -15.71 -44.85 12.61
C ARG A 276 -14.36 -45.57 12.61
N ILE A 277 -14.45 -46.90 12.55
CA ILE A 277 -13.25 -47.74 12.49
C ILE A 277 -12.68 -47.70 11.08
N GLY A 278 -11.41 -47.34 10.97
CA GLY A 278 -10.56 -47.46 9.80
C GLY A 278 -9.54 -48.57 9.98
N GLU A 279 -8.46 -48.52 9.19
CA GLU A 279 -7.36 -49.50 9.28
C GLU A 279 -6.20 -48.99 10.15
N SER A 280 -6.16 -47.70 10.38
CA SER A 280 -5.04 -47.04 11.12
C SER A 280 -4.92 -47.42 12.58
N CYS A 281 -5.94 -48.04 13.18
CA CYS A 281 -5.89 -48.59 14.53
C CYS A 281 -5.33 -50.03 14.60
N GLY A 282 -5.32 -50.75 13.44
CA GLY A 282 -4.96 -52.17 13.34
C GLY A 282 -6.12 -53.09 12.98
N CYS A 283 -7.34 -52.53 12.92
CA CYS A 283 -8.44 -53.27 12.34
C CYS A 283 -8.21 -53.43 10.85
N ARG A 284 -8.26 -54.65 10.36
CA ARG A 284 -8.47 -54.87 8.94
C ARG A 284 -9.94 -54.54 8.66
N GLN A 285 -10.19 -53.53 7.86
CA GLN A 285 -11.53 -53.34 7.33
C GLN A 285 -11.85 -54.55 6.43
N SER A 286 -12.42 -55.60 7.02
CA SER A 286 -13.31 -56.38 6.22
C SER A 286 -14.52 -55.47 5.97
N TRP A 287 -14.70 -54.98 4.75
CA TRP A 287 -15.92 -54.36 4.24
C TRP A 287 -17.11 -55.29 4.44
N ILE A 288 -16.90 -56.35 5.09
CA ILE A 288 -17.60 -57.58 5.27
C ILE A 288 -17.97 -57.66 6.75
N PRO A 289 -19.23 -57.45 7.13
CA PRO A 289 -19.68 -57.86 8.45
C PRO A 289 -19.26 -59.33 8.66
N ASP A 290 -18.60 -59.63 9.76
CA ASP A 290 -18.39 -61.02 10.17
C ASP A 290 -19.73 -61.76 10.09
N ALA A 291 -19.77 -62.85 9.38
CA ALA A 291 -21.01 -63.62 9.19
C ALA A 291 -21.74 -63.95 10.51
N SER A 292 -20.97 -64.08 11.62
CA SER A 292 -21.50 -64.23 12.97
C SER A 292 -22.19 -62.99 13.57
N LYS A 293 -21.96 -61.80 13.01
CA LYS A 293 -22.55 -60.53 13.47
C LYS A 293 -23.58 -59.95 12.50
N LEU A 294 -23.85 -60.63 11.41
CA LEU A 294 -24.74 -60.14 10.34
C LEU A 294 -26.14 -59.82 10.86
N ASP A 295 -26.73 -60.71 11.69
CA ASP A 295 -28.05 -60.50 12.29
C ASP A 295 -28.14 -59.27 13.19
N SER A 296 -27.06 -58.99 13.96
CA SER A 296 -27.05 -57.83 14.82
C SER A 296 -26.88 -56.54 14.00
N TRP A 297 -26.12 -56.60 12.90
CA TRP A 297 -25.93 -55.46 12.00
C TRP A 297 -27.23 -55.13 11.23
N VAL A 298 -27.92 -56.12 10.69
CA VAL A 298 -29.22 -55.96 10.02
C VAL A 298 -30.26 -55.33 10.96
N LYS A 299 -30.27 -55.69 12.22
CA LYS A 299 -31.17 -55.08 13.23
C LYS A 299 -30.86 -53.63 13.52
N GLY A 300 -29.64 -53.20 13.29
CA GLY A 300 -29.16 -51.81 13.49
C GLY A 300 -29.36 -50.86 12.31
N LEU A 301 -29.87 -51.35 11.15
CA LEU A 301 -30.11 -50.54 9.96
C LEU A 301 -31.19 -49.48 10.24
N ASP A 302 -31.01 -48.29 9.69
CA ASP A 302 -32.05 -47.24 9.66
C ASP A 302 -33.22 -47.61 8.68
N ASP A 303 -34.28 -46.82 8.68
CA ASP A 303 -35.44 -47.07 7.85
C ASP A 303 -35.13 -47.02 6.34
N PHE A 304 -34.26 -46.12 5.92
CA PHE A 304 -33.80 -46.00 4.54
C PHE A 304 -32.95 -47.21 4.12
N GLU A 305 -32.04 -47.63 4.96
CA GLU A 305 -31.19 -48.78 4.71
C GLU A 305 -32.01 -50.06 4.66
N ARG A 306 -33.02 -50.24 5.53
CA ARG A 306 -33.97 -51.35 5.51
C ARG A 306 -34.79 -51.39 4.24
N ASP A 307 -35.35 -50.26 3.80
CA ASP A 307 -36.11 -50.19 2.53
C ASP A 307 -35.19 -50.49 1.33
N THR A 308 -34.00 -49.91 1.30
CA THR A 308 -33.00 -50.14 0.26
C THR A 308 -32.60 -51.60 0.20
N MET A 309 -32.34 -52.25 1.34
CA MET A 309 -31.99 -53.67 1.43
C MET A 309 -33.14 -54.56 0.95
N ALA A 310 -34.35 -54.22 1.34
CA ALA A 310 -35.53 -54.98 0.91
C ALA A 310 -35.70 -54.91 -0.62
N ARG A 311 -35.54 -53.78 -1.24
CA ARG A 311 -35.60 -53.61 -2.70
C ARG A 311 -34.46 -54.33 -3.41
N LEU A 312 -33.24 -54.22 -2.92
CA LEU A 312 -32.09 -54.94 -3.49
C LEU A 312 -32.30 -56.45 -3.43
N ARG A 313 -32.78 -56.97 -2.29
CA ARG A 313 -33.15 -58.39 -2.16
C ARG A 313 -34.21 -58.79 -3.17
N ALA A 314 -35.34 -58.05 -3.32
CA ALA A 314 -36.38 -58.32 -4.27
C ALA A 314 -35.81 -58.45 -5.69
N PHE A 315 -35.04 -57.49 -6.18
CA PHE A 315 -34.39 -57.54 -7.50
C PHE A 315 -33.49 -58.75 -7.69
N ILE A 316 -32.71 -59.11 -6.66
CA ILE A 316 -31.75 -60.23 -6.73
C ILE A 316 -32.46 -61.54 -6.67
N PHE A 317 -33.49 -61.73 -5.81
CA PHE A 317 -34.24 -62.95 -5.69
C PHE A 317 -35.21 -63.22 -6.86
N GLU A 318 -35.73 -62.13 -7.45
CA GLU A 318 -36.55 -62.18 -8.67
C GLU A 318 -35.69 -62.25 -9.95
N GLU A 319 -34.38 -62.25 -9.82
CA GLU A 319 -33.42 -62.28 -10.94
C GLU A 319 -33.69 -61.20 -11.98
N ASN A 320 -34.20 -60.02 -11.51
CA ASN A 320 -34.49 -58.81 -12.33
C ASN A 320 -33.27 -57.95 -12.51
N GLU A 321 -32.44 -58.29 -13.50
CA GLU A 321 -31.19 -57.60 -13.80
C GLU A 321 -31.42 -56.13 -14.19
N SER A 322 -32.37 -55.84 -15.07
CA SER A 322 -32.63 -54.48 -15.56
C SER A 322 -33.11 -53.56 -14.44
N GLY A 323 -34.04 -53.99 -13.60
CA GLY A 323 -34.56 -53.26 -12.47
C GLY A 323 -33.49 -53.00 -11.41
N PHE A 324 -32.63 -54.00 -11.17
CA PHE A 324 -31.52 -53.90 -10.23
C PHE A 324 -30.50 -52.88 -10.65
N LEU A 325 -30.05 -52.88 -11.90
CA LEU A 325 -29.07 -51.92 -12.40
C LEU A 325 -29.65 -50.50 -12.47
N GLU A 326 -30.91 -50.34 -12.92
CA GLU A 326 -31.60 -49.05 -12.91
C GLU A 326 -31.75 -48.48 -11.50
N PHE A 327 -32.08 -49.33 -10.53
CA PHE A 327 -32.17 -48.92 -9.12
C PHE A 327 -30.80 -48.41 -8.57
N LEU A 328 -29.72 -49.13 -8.89
CA LEU A 328 -28.38 -48.70 -8.50
C LEU A 328 -28.01 -47.36 -9.16
N GLU A 329 -28.33 -47.19 -10.45
CA GLU A 329 -28.03 -45.94 -11.17
C GLU A 329 -28.82 -44.77 -10.63
N ARG A 330 -30.10 -44.92 -10.32
CA ARG A 330 -30.94 -43.87 -9.72
C ARG A 330 -30.51 -43.52 -8.30
N GLY A 331 -30.10 -44.50 -7.49
CA GLY A 331 -29.61 -44.30 -6.13
C GLY A 331 -28.25 -43.60 -6.07
N MET A 332 -27.52 -43.54 -7.20
CA MET A 332 -26.20 -42.94 -7.34
C MET A 332 -26.23 -41.59 -8.07
N MET A 333 -27.38 -40.89 -8.12
CA MET A 333 -27.47 -39.57 -8.71
C MET A 333 -26.49 -38.60 -8.02
N PRO A 334 -25.85 -37.68 -8.77
CA PRO A 334 -24.82 -36.79 -8.25
C PRO A 334 -25.22 -35.98 -7.02
N ASP A 335 -26.49 -35.63 -6.89
CA ASP A 335 -27.04 -34.81 -5.81
C ASP A 335 -27.18 -35.55 -4.47
N THR A 336 -27.29 -36.90 -4.52
CA THR A 336 -27.42 -37.79 -3.34
C THR A 336 -26.09 -38.48 -2.98
N TYR A 337 -25.08 -38.36 -3.84
CA TYR A 337 -23.83 -39.08 -3.69
C TYR A 337 -22.91 -38.41 -2.66
N ASN A 338 -22.69 -39.11 -1.55
CA ASN A 338 -21.54 -38.94 -0.69
C ASN A 338 -20.79 -40.27 -0.55
N GLY A 339 -19.50 -40.23 -0.21
CA GLY A 339 -18.68 -41.45 -0.10
C GLY A 339 -19.26 -42.50 0.88
N GLU A 340 -20.09 -42.06 1.79
CA GLU A 340 -20.79 -42.89 2.76
C GLU A 340 -21.99 -43.63 2.13
N GLY A 341 -22.76 -42.99 1.26
CA GLY A 341 -23.83 -43.64 0.52
C GLY A 341 -23.34 -44.82 -0.31
N LEU A 342 -22.18 -44.64 -0.98
CA LEU A 342 -21.54 -45.73 -1.72
C LEU A 342 -21.19 -46.92 -0.82
N ARG A 343 -20.58 -46.65 0.33
CA ARG A 343 -20.23 -47.69 1.30
C ARG A 343 -21.46 -48.42 1.78
N ARG A 344 -22.55 -47.71 2.04
CA ARG A 344 -23.82 -48.30 2.44
C ARG A 344 -24.33 -49.28 1.37
N PHE A 345 -24.35 -48.89 0.12
CA PHE A 345 -24.75 -49.79 -0.98
C PHE A 345 -23.83 -50.99 -1.10
N HIS A 346 -22.52 -50.82 -1.05
CA HIS A 346 -21.58 -51.95 -1.04
C HIS A 346 -21.82 -52.90 0.12
N THR A 347 -22.02 -52.37 1.33
CA THR A 347 -22.25 -53.18 2.52
C THR A 347 -23.58 -53.94 2.43
N LEU A 348 -24.64 -53.29 1.94
CA LEU A 348 -25.93 -53.93 1.75
C LEU A 348 -25.86 -55.08 0.72
N LEU A 349 -25.25 -54.87 -0.43
CA LEU A 349 -25.04 -55.88 -1.45
C LEU A 349 -24.22 -57.06 -0.94
N TYR A 350 -23.15 -56.73 -0.21
CA TYR A 350 -22.31 -57.75 0.37
C TYR A 350 -23.06 -58.56 1.43
N THR A 351 -23.89 -57.91 2.26
CA THR A 351 -24.71 -58.61 3.26
C THR A 351 -25.66 -59.62 2.59
N ILE A 352 -26.32 -59.19 1.50
CA ILE A 352 -27.18 -60.08 0.72
C ILE A 352 -26.35 -61.23 0.11
N GLN A 353 -25.12 -61.00 -0.32
CA GLN A 353 -24.21 -62.04 -0.81
C GLN A 353 -23.89 -63.08 0.27
N GLN A 354 -23.59 -62.65 1.48
CA GLN A 354 -23.33 -63.59 2.60
C GLN A 354 -24.57 -64.40 3.01
N GLU A 355 -25.74 -63.74 3.01
CA GLU A 355 -26.99 -64.42 3.23
C GLU A 355 -27.21 -65.55 2.19
N LEU A 356 -27.01 -65.26 0.91
CA LEU A 356 -27.16 -66.28 -0.16
C LEU A 356 -26.14 -67.41 -0.03
N LEU A 357 -24.89 -67.10 0.38
CA LEU A 357 -23.85 -68.12 0.59
C LEU A 357 -24.12 -68.98 1.83
N SER A 358 -24.79 -68.45 2.86
CA SER A 358 -25.16 -69.23 4.06
C SER A 358 -26.38 -70.10 3.89
N CYS A 359 -27.29 -69.74 2.96
CA CYS A 359 -28.51 -70.51 2.69
C CYS A 359 -28.30 -71.66 1.70
N GLY A 360 -27.08 -71.94 1.25
CA GLY A 360 -26.72 -72.76 0.10
C GLY A 360 -26.79 -74.27 0.26
N GLU A 361 -27.76 -74.88 0.97
CA GLU A 361 -27.79 -76.35 1.16
C GLU A 361 -28.84 -77.14 0.44
N SER A 362 -29.67 -76.62 -0.45
CA SER A 362 -30.55 -77.55 -1.20
C SER A 362 -31.08 -77.00 -2.51
N GLY A 363 -30.60 -77.53 -3.61
CA GLY A 363 -31.43 -77.83 -4.80
C GLY A 363 -31.27 -76.88 -6.01
N GLU A 364 -30.84 -75.64 -5.94
CA GLU A 364 -30.81 -74.68 -7.09
C GLU A 364 -29.46 -73.99 -7.31
N ARG A 365 -28.44 -74.79 -7.63
CA ARG A 365 -27.10 -74.24 -7.93
C ARG A 365 -27.09 -73.20 -9.06
N ALA A 366 -27.96 -73.34 -10.05
CA ALA A 366 -28.08 -72.44 -11.19
C ALA A 366 -28.64 -71.05 -10.78
N SER A 367 -29.72 -71.04 -9.96
CA SER A 367 -30.27 -69.76 -9.44
C SER A 367 -29.32 -69.03 -8.47
N LEU A 368 -28.68 -69.80 -7.57
CA LEU A 368 -27.68 -69.24 -6.70
C LEU A 368 -26.52 -68.60 -7.50
N SER A 369 -26.00 -69.26 -8.53
CA SER A 369 -24.97 -68.74 -9.39
C SER A 369 -25.37 -67.41 -10.08
N ARG A 370 -26.65 -67.36 -10.55
CA ARG A 370 -27.17 -66.16 -11.21
C ARG A 370 -27.38 -65.01 -10.25
N ARG A 371 -27.84 -65.24 -9.04
CA ARG A 371 -27.94 -64.19 -7.98
C ARG A 371 -26.64 -63.69 -7.55
N LEU A 372 -25.62 -64.53 -7.33
CA LEU A 372 -24.24 -64.13 -7.03
C LEU A 372 -23.61 -63.32 -8.19
N TRP A 373 -23.89 -63.71 -9.44
CA TRP A 373 -23.47 -62.99 -10.61
C TRP A 373 -24.11 -61.59 -10.68
N LEU A 374 -25.42 -61.44 -10.38
CA LEU A 374 -26.10 -60.14 -10.29
C LEU A 374 -25.44 -59.24 -9.25
N ILE A 375 -25.14 -59.73 -8.05
CA ILE A 375 -24.45 -58.96 -7.02
C ILE A 375 -23.05 -58.53 -7.48
N SER A 376 -22.31 -59.46 -8.10
CA SER A 376 -20.97 -59.13 -8.62
C SER A 376 -21.04 -58.08 -9.73
N THR A 377 -22.03 -58.16 -10.62
CA THR A 377 -22.30 -57.16 -11.66
C THR A 377 -22.68 -55.83 -11.06
N GLY A 378 -23.54 -55.80 -10.02
CA GLY A 378 -23.91 -54.60 -9.28
C GLY A 378 -22.73 -53.93 -8.60
N LEU A 379 -21.88 -54.69 -7.93
CA LEU A 379 -20.66 -54.17 -7.31
C LEU A 379 -19.69 -53.57 -8.35
N GLY A 380 -19.52 -54.25 -9.49
CA GLY A 380 -18.72 -53.70 -10.61
C GLY A 380 -19.31 -52.41 -11.15
N ARG A 381 -20.64 -52.34 -11.32
CA ARG A 381 -21.33 -51.14 -11.78
C ARG A 381 -21.22 -49.97 -10.79
N LEU A 382 -21.36 -50.22 -9.49
CA LEU A 382 -21.16 -49.21 -8.44
C LEU A 382 -19.76 -48.67 -8.49
N THR A 383 -18.74 -49.50 -8.67
CA THR A 383 -17.34 -49.07 -8.78
C THR A 383 -17.12 -48.22 -10.01
N GLU A 384 -17.70 -48.63 -11.17
CA GLU A 384 -17.61 -47.82 -12.40
C GLU A 384 -18.30 -46.45 -12.25
N LEU A 385 -19.53 -46.41 -11.73
CA LEU A 385 -20.29 -45.20 -11.49
C LEU A 385 -19.54 -44.26 -10.55
N THR A 386 -18.98 -44.81 -9.47
CA THR A 386 -18.15 -44.05 -8.53
C THR A 386 -16.97 -43.42 -9.21
N THR A 387 -16.21 -44.16 -9.97
CA THR A 387 -15.03 -43.66 -10.69
C THR A 387 -15.43 -42.58 -11.67
N ARG A 388 -16.52 -42.70 -12.39
CA ARG A 388 -17.06 -41.68 -13.31
C ARG A 388 -17.45 -40.41 -12.57
N ILE A 389 -18.17 -40.51 -11.43
CA ILE A 389 -18.60 -39.35 -10.64
C ILE A 389 -17.39 -38.60 -10.08
N LEU A 390 -16.46 -39.34 -9.47
CA LEU A 390 -15.23 -38.73 -8.91
C LEU A 390 -14.40 -38.06 -9.99
N SER A 391 -14.21 -38.71 -11.14
CA SER A 391 -13.48 -38.14 -12.28
C SER A 391 -14.15 -36.89 -12.84
N SER A 392 -15.51 -36.94 -12.98
CA SER A 392 -16.27 -35.76 -13.43
C SER A 392 -16.19 -34.60 -12.46
N ARG A 393 -16.31 -34.84 -11.14
CA ARG A 393 -16.11 -33.80 -10.11
C ARG A 393 -14.71 -33.19 -10.17
N ARG A 394 -13.68 -34.06 -10.28
CA ARG A 394 -12.30 -33.61 -10.41
C ARG A 394 -12.07 -32.75 -11.65
N LEU A 395 -12.60 -33.17 -12.80
CA LEU A 395 -12.50 -32.41 -14.05
C LEU A 395 -13.20 -31.06 -13.93
N LYS A 396 -14.43 -31.02 -13.39
CA LYS A 396 -15.17 -29.78 -13.17
C LYS A 396 -14.42 -28.84 -12.21
N ALA A 397 -13.83 -29.34 -11.13
CA ALA A 397 -13.05 -28.54 -10.21
C ALA A 397 -11.78 -27.99 -10.89
N MET A 398 -11.08 -28.81 -11.70
CA MET A 398 -9.91 -28.36 -12.48
C MET A 398 -10.29 -27.26 -13.49
N GLU A 399 -11.40 -27.44 -14.22
CA GLU A 399 -11.91 -26.46 -15.18
C GLU A 399 -12.26 -25.15 -14.50
N ARG A 400 -12.97 -25.18 -13.37
CA ARG A 400 -13.30 -23.98 -12.58
C ARG A 400 -12.06 -23.27 -12.07
N ASN A 401 -11.08 -24.01 -11.57
CA ASN A 401 -9.81 -23.45 -11.11
C ASN A 401 -9.02 -22.80 -12.28
N PHE A 402 -9.05 -23.41 -13.45
CA PHE A 402 -8.45 -22.82 -14.65
C PHE A 402 -9.15 -21.51 -15.05
N LEU A 403 -10.49 -21.53 -15.10
CA LEU A 403 -11.29 -20.32 -15.40
C LEU A 403 -11.04 -19.21 -14.38
N ALA A 404 -11.03 -19.54 -13.09
CA ALA A 404 -10.75 -18.56 -12.05
C ALA A 404 -9.36 -17.93 -12.18
N ARG A 405 -8.33 -18.72 -12.53
CA ARG A 405 -7.00 -18.19 -12.80
C ARG A 405 -6.96 -17.30 -14.05
N SER A 406 -7.71 -17.66 -15.10
CA SER A 406 -7.79 -16.83 -16.32
C SER A 406 -8.48 -15.50 -16.05
N ILE A 407 -9.50 -15.48 -15.18
CA ILE A 407 -10.14 -14.25 -14.69
C ILE A 407 -9.10 -13.39 -13.96
N GLY A 408 -8.29 -13.98 -13.10
CA GLY A 408 -7.23 -13.28 -12.38
C GLY A 408 -6.20 -12.64 -13.31
N ALA A 409 -5.78 -13.34 -14.36
CA ALA A 409 -4.88 -12.80 -15.39
C ALA A 409 -5.52 -11.61 -16.12
N ALA A 410 -6.79 -11.74 -16.52
CA ALA A 410 -7.52 -10.65 -17.19
C ALA A 410 -7.76 -9.43 -16.26
N LEU A 411 -8.01 -9.68 -14.96
CA LEU A 411 -8.14 -8.63 -13.96
C LEU A 411 -6.83 -7.88 -13.73
N ALA A 412 -5.67 -8.53 -13.84
CA ALA A 412 -4.37 -7.89 -13.67
C ALA A 412 -4.07 -6.83 -14.76
N GLU A 413 -4.76 -6.90 -15.91
CA GLU A 413 -4.67 -5.92 -17.00
C GLU A 413 -5.70 -4.78 -16.86
N ALA A 414 -6.61 -4.86 -15.89
CA ALA A 414 -7.66 -3.88 -15.66
C ALA A 414 -7.23 -2.84 -14.63
N PHE A 415 -6.95 -1.62 -15.06
CA PHE A 415 -6.47 -0.51 -14.20
C PHE A 415 -7.56 0.48 -13.79
N GLU A 416 -8.77 0.34 -14.31
CA GLU A 416 -9.89 1.21 -14.00
C GLU A 416 -11.07 0.40 -13.48
N MET A 417 -11.82 0.97 -12.51
CA MET A 417 -12.92 0.25 -11.87
C MET A 417 -13.95 -0.28 -12.87
N GLU A 418 -14.27 0.49 -13.91
CA GLU A 418 -15.20 0.07 -14.97
C GLU A 418 -14.69 -1.17 -15.73
N SER A 419 -13.39 -1.19 -16.04
CA SER A 419 -12.75 -2.34 -16.69
C SER A 419 -12.74 -3.58 -15.80
N ILE A 420 -12.50 -3.39 -14.50
CA ILE A 420 -12.55 -4.46 -13.49
C ILE A 420 -13.96 -5.08 -13.45
N VAL A 421 -14.98 -4.24 -13.35
CA VAL A 421 -16.38 -4.66 -13.29
C VAL A 421 -16.79 -5.42 -14.55
N LYS A 422 -16.43 -4.93 -15.75
CA LYS A 422 -16.70 -5.61 -17.03
C LYS A 422 -15.98 -6.96 -17.14
N THR A 423 -14.72 -7.03 -16.75
CA THR A 423 -13.91 -8.25 -16.79
C THR A 423 -14.47 -9.29 -15.81
N LEU A 424 -14.78 -8.85 -14.59
CA LEU A 424 -15.36 -9.71 -13.56
C LEU A 424 -16.74 -10.22 -13.97
N SER A 425 -17.57 -9.37 -14.56
CA SER A 425 -18.90 -9.75 -15.08
C SER A 425 -18.82 -10.92 -16.07
N LYS A 426 -17.96 -10.83 -17.07
CA LYS A 426 -17.73 -11.90 -18.06
C LYS A 426 -17.19 -13.17 -17.40
N GLY A 427 -16.22 -12.99 -16.50
CA GLY A 427 -15.60 -14.11 -15.79
C GLY A 427 -16.57 -14.89 -14.91
N LEU A 428 -17.42 -14.21 -14.15
CA LEU A 428 -18.41 -14.84 -13.28
C LEU A 428 -19.45 -15.64 -14.08
N VAL A 429 -19.89 -15.14 -15.24
CA VAL A 429 -20.78 -15.91 -16.13
C VAL A 429 -20.12 -17.19 -16.60
N SER A 430 -18.83 -17.16 -16.98
CA SER A 430 -18.10 -18.36 -17.41
C SER A 430 -17.91 -19.38 -16.29
N LEU A 431 -17.89 -18.93 -15.02
CA LEU A 431 -17.89 -19.79 -13.83
C LEU A 431 -19.28 -20.34 -13.46
N GLY A 432 -20.33 -19.91 -14.16
CA GLY A 432 -21.70 -20.32 -13.93
C GLY A 432 -22.48 -19.49 -12.90
N PHE A 433 -21.97 -18.33 -12.50
CA PHE A 433 -22.70 -17.41 -11.65
C PHE A 433 -23.67 -16.58 -12.48
N SER A 434 -24.97 -16.68 -12.20
CA SER A 434 -26.02 -15.90 -12.87
C SER A 434 -26.21 -14.52 -12.24
N GLU A 435 -25.70 -14.29 -11.04
CA GLU A 435 -25.91 -13.09 -10.24
C GLU A 435 -24.78 -12.96 -9.21
N ALA A 436 -24.28 -11.75 -9.00
CA ALA A 436 -23.30 -11.44 -7.96
C ALA A 436 -23.32 -9.93 -7.67
N TYR A 437 -22.78 -9.51 -6.53
CA TYR A 437 -22.69 -8.10 -6.18
C TYR A 437 -21.28 -7.79 -5.66
N LEU A 438 -20.57 -6.90 -6.36
CA LEU A 438 -19.31 -6.36 -5.90
C LEU A 438 -19.57 -5.05 -5.15
N VAL A 439 -19.19 -4.98 -3.89
CA VAL A 439 -19.36 -3.80 -3.04
C VAL A 439 -18.00 -3.27 -2.62
N ILE A 440 -17.78 -1.98 -2.85
CA ILE A 440 -16.52 -1.28 -2.55
C ILE A 440 -16.79 -0.16 -1.54
N PHE A 441 -16.07 -0.15 -0.43
CA PHE A 441 -16.13 0.91 0.56
C PHE A 441 -15.54 2.22 -0.01
N LEU A 442 -16.25 3.33 0.12
CA LEU A 442 -15.82 4.63 -0.41
C LEU A 442 -14.92 5.37 0.56
N ASP A 443 -15.11 5.17 1.86
CA ASP A 443 -14.30 5.80 2.90
C ASP A 443 -13.42 4.77 3.61
N SER A 444 -12.10 5.03 3.63
CA SER A 444 -11.11 4.02 4.00
C SER A 444 -10.78 3.98 5.50
N ARG A 445 -11.28 4.90 6.33
CA ARG A 445 -10.86 4.95 7.75
C ARG A 445 -11.61 3.99 8.67
N ASP A 446 -12.90 3.67 8.39
CA ASP A 446 -13.67 2.67 9.15
C ASP A 446 -14.64 1.84 8.31
N GLY A 447 -14.72 2.06 7.00
CA GLY A 447 -15.56 1.26 6.06
C GLY A 447 -17.06 1.33 6.32
N LYS A 448 -17.55 2.28 7.13
CA LYS A 448 -18.88 2.17 7.74
C LYS A 448 -19.92 3.13 7.21
N GLU A 449 -19.58 4.18 6.47
CA GLU A 449 -20.57 5.17 6.10
C GLU A 449 -21.15 4.99 4.71
N LEU A 450 -20.33 4.90 3.69
CA LEU A 450 -20.78 4.79 2.30
C LEU A 450 -20.06 3.69 1.53
N SER A 451 -20.83 2.97 0.75
CA SER A 451 -20.35 1.94 -0.16
C SER A 451 -20.89 2.15 -1.56
N ARG A 452 -20.22 1.58 -2.55
CA ARG A 452 -20.69 1.52 -3.93
C ARG A 452 -20.86 0.07 -4.35
N VAL A 453 -22.06 -0.29 -4.81
CA VAL A 453 -22.36 -1.63 -5.30
C VAL A 453 -22.36 -1.65 -6.82
N PHE A 454 -21.82 -2.73 -7.37
CA PHE A 454 -21.85 -3.08 -8.79
C PHE A 454 -22.56 -4.42 -8.92
N PRO A 455 -23.80 -4.45 -9.45
CA PRO A 455 -24.48 -5.69 -9.77
C PRO A 455 -23.78 -6.40 -10.95
N LEU A 456 -23.68 -7.73 -10.90
CA LEU A 456 -23.01 -8.56 -11.88
C LEU A 456 -23.90 -9.80 -12.22
N PRO A 457 -23.92 -10.28 -13.48
CA PRO A 457 -23.30 -9.72 -14.67
C PRO A 457 -23.98 -8.43 -15.13
N LEU A 458 -23.21 -7.57 -15.83
CA LEU A 458 -23.76 -6.40 -16.48
C LEU A 458 -24.56 -6.81 -17.71
N ALA A 459 -25.64 -6.09 -18.01
CA ALA A 459 -26.36 -6.24 -19.28
C ALA A 459 -25.47 -5.85 -20.48
N GLU A 460 -25.71 -6.42 -21.65
CA GLU A 460 -24.98 -6.04 -22.87
C GLU A 460 -25.35 -4.60 -23.28
N GLY A 461 -24.34 -3.75 -23.43
CA GLY A 461 -24.48 -2.34 -23.84
C GLY A 461 -23.88 -1.34 -22.85
N ASP A 462 -24.12 -0.04 -23.08
CA ASP A 462 -23.78 1.06 -22.14
C ASP A 462 -24.79 1.01 -20.96
N ASP A 463 -24.50 0.17 -19.99
CA ASP A 463 -25.34 0.00 -18.80
C ASP A 463 -25.00 1.11 -17.78
N PRO A 464 -25.99 1.94 -17.38
CA PRO A 464 -25.83 2.87 -16.26
C PRO A 464 -25.36 2.19 -14.97
N MET A 465 -25.62 0.90 -14.82
CA MET A 465 -25.20 0.08 -13.69
C MET A 465 -23.68 -0.14 -13.61
N ALA A 466 -22.96 0.07 -14.71
CA ALA A 466 -21.50 -0.03 -14.73
C ALA A 466 -20.81 1.02 -13.83
N LYS A 467 -21.48 2.13 -13.52
CA LYS A 467 -21.01 3.18 -12.58
C LYS A 467 -21.27 2.85 -11.12
N GLY A 468 -22.12 1.87 -10.85
CA GLY A 468 -22.50 1.44 -9.51
C GLY A 468 -23.38 2.44 -8.76
N TYR A 469 -24.06 1.97 -7.70
CA TYR A 469 -24.92 2.75 -6.83
C TYR A 469 -24.24 3.00 -5.49
N VAL A 470 -24.28 4.25 -5.00
CA VAL A 470 -23.78 4.61 -3.68
C VAL A 470 -24.89 4.44 -2.65
N PHE A 471 -24.59 3.80 -1.52
CA PHE A 471 -25.53 3.53 -0.44
C PHE A 471 -24.83 3.51 0.92
N LYS A 472 -25.61 3.47 2.00
CA LYS A 472 -25.07 3.34 3.36
C LYS A 472 -24.63 1.90 3.62
N THR A 473 -23.43 1.73 4.11
CA THR A 473 -22.82 0.41 4.37
C THR A 473 -23.56 -0.42 5.44
N THR A 474 -24.42 0.20 6.26
CA THR A 474 -25.28 -0.52 7.21
C THR A 474 -26.23 -1.50 6.53
N SER A 475 -26.64 -1.22 5.30
CA SER A 475 -27.39 -2.17 4.46
C SER A 475 -26.42 -2.99 3.64
N LEU A 476 -26.64 -4.32 3.49
CA LEU A 476 -25.80 -5.15 2.62
C LEU A 476 -25.94 -4.78 1.14
N LEU A 477 -27.15 -4.38 0.75
CA LEU A 477 -27.47 -3.90 -0.59
C LEU A 477 -28.48 -2.74 -0.47
N PRO A 478 -28.49 -1.79 -1.39
CA PRO A 478 -29.46 -0.68 -1.36
C PRO A 478 -30.88 -1.17 -1.64
N ASP A 479 -31.87 -0.58 -0.98
CA ASP A 479 -33.29 -0.94 -1.12
C ASP A 479 -33.83 -0.85 -2.55
N GLN A 480 -33.19 -0.03 -3.39
CA GLN A 480 -33.54 0.13 -4.82
C GLN A 480 -33.23 -1.11 -5.66
N ILE A 481 -32.42 -2.01 -5.12
CA ILE A 481 -32.08 -3.29 -5.74
C ILE A 481 -33.07 -4.33 -5.17
N ASP A 482 -34.29 -4.39 -5.70
CA ASP A 482 -35.26 -5.43 -5.38
C ASP A 482 -34.94 -6.71 -6.18
N PHE A 483 -33.96 -7.47 -5.73
CA PHE A 483 -33.49 -8.67 -6.42
C PHE A 483 -33.99 -9.97 -5.82
N GLY A 484 -34.93 -9.94 -4.89
CA GLY A 484 -35.35 -11.16 -4.19
C GLY A 484 -34.19 -11.86 -3.48
N TRP A 485 -33.13 -11.10 -3.16
CA TRP A 485 -31.92 -11.64 -2.52
C TRP A 485 -32.26 -12.29 -1.18
N LYS A 486 -33.31 -11.83 -0.51
CA LYS A 486 -33.83 -12.35 0.76
C LYS A 486 -34.35 -13.81 0.68
N ARG A 487 -34.53 -14.37 -0.50
CA ARG A 487 -34.97 -15.79 -0.69
C ARG A 487 -33.88 -16.69 -1.21
N LYS A 488 -32.69 -16.10 -1.47
CA LYS A 488 -31.56 -16.85 -2.04
C LYS A 488 -30.51 -17.12 -0.98
N GLN A 489 -29.58 -17.95 -1.33
CA GLN A 489 -28.46 -18.30 -0.46
C GLN A 489 -27.19 -17.64 -0.98
N TRP A 490 -26.56 -16.85 -0.12
CA TRP A 490 -25.41 -16.03 -0.45
C TRP A 490 -24.19 -16.35 0.40
N VAL A 491 -23.03 -16.18 -0.19
CA VAL A 491 -21.74 -16.13 0.50
C VAL A 491 -21.21 -14.71 0.39
N LEU A 492 -21.04 -14.04 1.51
CA LEU A 492 -20.38 -12.76 1.64
C LEU A 492 -18.92 -13.00 1.95
N LYS A 493 -18.05 -12.64 1.02
CA LYS A 493 -16.59 -12.71 1.20
C LYS A 493 -16.00 -11.32 1.22
N PRO A 494 -15.32 -10.91 2.31
CA PRO A 494 -14.64 -9.61 2.38
C PRO A 494 -13.49 -9.54 1.39
N LEU A 495 -13.28 -8.36 0.85
CA LEU A 495 -12.15 -8.01 0.00
C LEU A 495 -11.13 -7.27 0.87
N VAL A 496 -10.04 -7.95 1.15
CA VAL A 496 -8.98 -7.42 2.03
C VAL A 496 -7.65 -7.45 1.29
N TYR A 497 -6.92 -6.36 1.34
CA TYR A 497 -5.55 -6.28 0.83
C TYR A 497 -4.60 -5.86 1.95
N GLN A 498 -3.66 -6.74 2.31
CA GLN A 498 -2.79 -6.58 3.47
C GLN A 498 -3.59 -6.33 4.77
N HIS A 499 -3.67 -5.08 5.22
CA HIS A 499 -4.37 -4.67 6.45
C HIS A 499 -5.56 -3.74 6.19
N GLU A 500 -5.99 -3.62 4.93
CA GLU A 500 -7.05 -2.70 4.52
C GLU A 500 -8.25 -3.46 3.98
N PRO A 501 -9.44 -3.32 4.60
CA PRO A 501 -10.68 -3.81 4.02
C PRO A 501 -11.11 -2.86 2.89
N LEU A 502 -11.28 -3.42 1.69
CA LEU A 502 -11.65 -2.66 0.49
C LEU A 502 -13.15 -2.71 0.20
N GLY A 503 -13.85 -3.72 0.71
CA GLY A 503 -15.24 -4.00 0.43
C GLY A 503 -15.59 -5.47 0.64
N TYR A 504 -16.56 -5.97 -0.09
CA TYR A 504 -16.93 -7.38 -0.09
C TYR A 504 -17.58 -7.77 -1.43
N ILE A 505 -17.61 -9.08 -1.68
CA ILE A 505 -18.37 -9.66 -2.79
C ILE A 505 -19.44 -10.61 -2.25
N LEU A 506 -20.65 -10.50 -2.80
CA LEU A 506 -21.76 -11.43 -2.57
C LEU A 506 -21.86 -12.37 -3.77
N LEU A 507 -21.72 -13.65 -3.52
CA LEU A 507 -21.82 -14.70 -4.53
C LEU A 507 -22.91 -15.70 -4.12
N PRO A 508 -23.73 -16.25 -5.04
CA PRO A 508 -24.70 -17.25 -4.68
C PRO A 508 -24.02 -18.58 -4.28
N VAL A 509 -24.68 -19.33 -3.42
CA VAL A 509 -24.25 -20.68 -3.05
C VAL A 509 -24.59 -21.61 -4.20
N ALA A 510 -23.77 -21.64 -5.22
CA ALA A 510 -23.99 -22.47 -6.42
C ALA A 510 -22.82 -23.43 -6.69
N VAL A 511 -21.80 -23.46 -5.82
CA VAL A 511 -20.52 -24.09 -6.16
C VAL A 511 -20.14 -25.11 -5.09
N ASP A 512 -19.88 -26.33 -5.51
CA ASP A 512 -19.30 -27.40 -4.68
C ASP A 512 -17.81 -27.19 -4.34
N ASP A 513 -17.21 -26.06 -4.79
CA ASP A 513 -15.80 -25.74 -4.57
C ASP A 513 -15.64 -24.46 -3.76
N PRO A 514 -15.57 -24.55 -2.43
CA PRO A 514 -15.39 -23.40 -1.55
C PRO A 514 -14.08 -22.62 -1.76
N ALA A 515 -13.04 -23.27 -2.29
CA ALA A 515 -11.73 -22.62 -2.55
C ALA A 515 -11.85 -21.52 -3.60
N LEU A 516 -12.86 -21.57 -4.47
CA LEU A 516 -13.13 -20.55 -5.48
C LEU A 516 -13.42 -19.17 -4.88
N TYR A 517 -14.14 -19.11 -3.74
CA TYR A 517 -14.44 -17.85 -3.06
C TYR A 517 -13.17 -17.15 -2.58
N ASP A 518 -12.22 -17.91 -2.03
CA ASP A 518 -10.94 -17.37 -1.56
C ASP A 518 -10.06 -16.90 -2.71
N LEU A 519 -10.02 -17.65 -3.81
CA LEU A 519 -9.24 -17.32 -4.98
C LEU A 519 -9.74 -16.03 -5.64
N LEU A 520 -11.05 -15.93 -5.89
CA LEU A 520 -11.69 -14.75 -6.47
C LEU A 520 -11.50 -13.51 -5.57
N SER A 521 -11.74 -13.65 -4.27
CA SER A 521 -11.57 -12.56 -3.32
C SER A 521 -10.15 -11.99 -3.33
N LYS A 522 -9.12 -12.84 -3.32
CA LYS A 522 -7.71 -12.41 -3.37
C LYS A 522 -7.38 -11.66 -4.68
N GLN A 523 -7.84 -12.18 -5.82
CA GLN A 523 -7.61 -11.55 -7.12
C GLN A 523 -8.30 -10.20 -7.22
N ILE A 524 -9.59 -10.14 -6.85
CA ILE A 524 -10.37 -8.90 -6.86
C ILE A 524 -9.76 -7.87 -5.91
N SER A 525 -9.37 -8.27 -4.70
CA SER A 525 -8.75 -7.36 -3.71
C SER A 525 -7.47 -6.72 -4.24
N SER A 526 -6.60 -7.51 -4.84
CA SER A 526 -5.35 -7.02 -5.43
C SER A 526 -5.61 -6.02 -6.56
N THR A 527 -6.54 -6.34 -7.46
CA THR A 527 -6.87 -5.49 -8.61
C THR A 527 -7.56 -4.19 -8.19
N VAL A 528 -8.53 -4.27 -7.27
CA VAL A 528 -9.23 -3.08 -6.74
C VAL A 528 -8.26 -2.15 -6.03
N LYS A 529 -7.30 -2.70 -5.25
CA LYS A 529 -6.27 -1.88 -4.61
C LYS A 529 -5.36 -1.22 -5.63
N GLY A 530 -4.96 -1.94 -6.67
CA GLY A 530 -4.17 -1.41 -7.78
C GLY A 530 -4.87 -0.24 -8.47
N ALA A 531 -6.15 -0.39 -8.82
CA ALA A 531 -6.96 0.65 -9.43
C ALA A 531 -7.11 1.89 -8.53
N ARG A 532 -7.38 1.71 -7.23
CA ARG A 532 -7.43 2.81 -6.25
C ARG A 532 -6.12 3.58 -6.15
N LEU A 533 -5.00 2.86 -6.08
CA LEU A 533 -3.69 3.50 -6.02
C LEU A 533 -3.41 4.32 -7.29
N LEU A 534 -3.75 3.78 -8.45
CA LEU A 534 -3.58 4.49 -9.73
C LEU A 534 -4.44 5.74 -9.80
N GLU A 535 -5.69 5.66 -9.35
CA GLU A 535 -6.60 6.81 -9.29
C GLU A 535 -6.08 7.89 -8.32
N GLN A 536 -5.54 7.49 -7.16
CA GLN A 536 -4.90 8.41 -6.23
C GLN A 536 -3.67 9.09 -6.84
N VAL A 537 -2.82 8.34 -7.56
CA VAL A 537 -1.64 8.90 -8.23
C VAL A 537 -2.07 9.92 -9.30
N ARG A 538 -3.04 9.58 -10.16
CA ARG A 538 -3.56 10.48 -11.19
C ARG A 538 -4.18 11.76 -10.60
N SER A 539 -4.94 11.62 -9.51
CA SER A 539 -5.52 12.77 -8.81
C SER A 539 -4.44 13.67 -8.19
N HIS A 540 -3.39 13.06 -7.63
CA HIS A 540 -2.25 13.80 -7.07
C HIS A 540 -1.44 14.50 -8.16
N GLU A 541 -1.20 13.83 -9.28
CA GLU A 541 -0.52 14.38 -10.45
C GLU A 541 -1.26 15.62 -10.98
N LYS A 542 -2.57 15.52 -11.18
CA LYS A 542 -3.40 16.67 -11.59
C LYS A 542 -3.33 17.84 -10.60
N SER A 543 -3.40 17.55 -9.30
CA SER A 543 -3.29 18.57 -8.25
C SER A 543 -1.92 19.25 -8.25
N LEU A 544 -0.85 18.47 -8.49
CA LEU A 544 0.50 19.00 -8.62
C LEU A 544 0.67 19.87 -9.88
N GLU A 545 0.10 19.44 -11.03
CA GLU A 545 0.11 20.25 -12.26
C GLU A 545 -0.58 21.61 -12.05
N GLU A 546 -1.73 21.62 -11.38
CA GLU A 546 -2.46 22.85 -11.03
C GLU A 546 -1.62 23.76 -10.10
N GLU A 547 -0.97 23.18 -9.08
CA GLU A 547 -0.10 23.94 -8.16
C GLU A 547 1.15 24.48 -8.87
N VAL A 548 1.80 23.66 -9.72
CA VAL A 548 2.95 24.09 -10.53
C VAL A 548 2.55 25.24 -11.46
N SER A 549 1.41 25.13 -12.14
CA SER A 549 0.90 26.18 -13.01
C SER A 549 0.67 27.49 -12.25
N ARG A 550 0.01 27.42 -11.09
CA ARG A 550 -0.21 28.57 -10.19
C ARG A 550 1.10 29.21 -9.73
N ARG A 551 2.06 28.40 -9.27
CA ARG A 551 3.38 28.89 -8.82
C ARG A 551 4.19 29.51 -9.94
N THR A 552 4.12 28.93 -11.14
CA THR A 552 4.80 29.47 -12.31
C THR A 552 4.25 30.84 -12.68
N ALA A 553 2.93 31.03 -12.66
CA ALA A 553 2.30 32.32 -12.91
C ALA A 553 2.67 33.38 -11.86
N GLU A 554 2.71 33.02 -10.57
CA GLU A 554 3.16 33.90 -9.49
C GLU A 554 4.63 34.32 -9.65
N LEU A 555 5.51 33.36 -9.99
CA LEU A 555 6.93 33.61 -10.23
C LEU A 555 7.15 34.52 -11.42
N THR A 556 6.44 34.31 -12.53
CA THR A 556 6.53 35.17 -13.73
C THR A 556 6.16 36.60 -13.39
N LYS A 557 5.03 36.80 -12.71
CA LYS A 557 4.57 38.13 -12.27
C LYS A 557 5.57 38.81 -11.32
N THR A 558 6.16 38.05 -10.41
CA THR A 558 7.15 38.57 -9.47
C THR A 558 8.45 38.97 -10.20
N ASN A 559 8.89 38.15 -11.17
CA ASN A 559 10.07 38.47 -11.98
C ASN A 559 9.85 39.70 -12.84
N GLU A 560 8.69 39.90 -13.45
CA GLU A 560 8.36 41.11 -14.20
C GLU A 560 8.39 42.35 -13.30
N CYS A 561 7.87 42.27 -12.08
CA CYS A 561 7.89 43.33 -11.12
C CYS A 561 9.33 43.68 -10.66
N LEU A 562 10.13 42.64 -10.39
CA LEU A 562 11.56 42.81 -10.01
C LEU A 562 12.35 43.45 -11.15
N GLN A 563 12.15 43.05 -12.39
CA GLN A 563 12.83 43.61 -13.56
C GLN A 563 12.51 45.10 -13.70
N THR A 564 11.24 45.48 -13.52
CA THR A 564 10.80 46.88 -13.57
C THR A 564 11.47 47.71 -12.49
N GLU A 565 11.62 47.18 -11.27
CA GLU A 565 12.25 47.88 -10.18
C GLU A 565 13.79 48.02 -10.38
N VAL A 566 14.43 47.01 -10.94
CA VAL A 566 15.86 47.08 -11.33
C VAL A 566 16.09 48.16 -12.36
N ASP A 567 15.28 48.23 -13.42
CA ASP A 567 15.40 49.25 -14.48
C ASP A 567 15.16 50.64 -13.93
N ARG A 568 14.20 50.81 -13.01
CA ARG A 568 13.97 52.08 -12.31
C ARG A 568 15.19 52.52 -11.48
N ARG A 569 15.80 51.61 -10.77
CA ARG A 569 16.98 51.87 -9.95
C ARG A 569 18.17 52.34 -10.78
N ILE A 570 18.42 51.68 -11.92
CA ILE A 570 19.48 52.06 -12.85
C ILE A 570 19.27 53.51 -13.36
N ARG A 571 18.03 53.87 -13.75
CA ARG A 571 17.73 55.24 -14.19
C ARG A 571 17.97 56.26 -13.11
N LEU A 572 17.57 56.02 -11.87
CA LEU A 572 17.79 56.93 -10.74
C LEU A 572 19.28 57.11 -10.45
N GLU A 573 20.09 56.06 -10.54
CA GLU A 573 21.57 56.17 -10.37
C GLU A 573 22.18 57.06 -11.47
N GLN A 574 21.70 56.98 -12.71
CA GLN A 574 22.15 57.84 -13.81
C GLN A 574 21.78 59.32 -13.60
N GLU A 575 20.54 59.59 -13.20
CA GLU A 575 20.09 60.95 -12.88
C GLU A 575 20.94 61.61 -11.79
N VAL A 576 21.27 60.88 -10.73
CA VAL A 576 22.12 61.39 -9.63
C VAL A 576 23.50 61.80 -10.15
N ILE A 577 24.10 61.01 -11.05
CA ILE A 577 25.42 61.32 -11.61
C ILE A 577 25.36 62.56 -12.52
N ASP A 578 24.33 62.70 -13.33
CA ASP A 578 24.14 63.84 -14.24
C ASP A 578 23.88 65.15 -13.44
N ILE A 579 23.05 65.09 -12.39
CA ILE A 579 22.83 66.22 -11.48
C ILE A 579 24.15 66.65 -10.80
N SER A 580 24.94 65.68 -10.30
CA SER A 580 26.25 65.98 -9.67
C SER A 580 27.20 66.67 -10.64
N ASN A 581 27.32 66.20 -11.87
CA ASN A 581 28.18 66.80 -12.89
C ASN A 581 27.72 68.20 -13.25
N ASN A 582 26.43 68.43 -13.43
CA ASN A 582 25.90 69.79 -13.74
C ASN A 582 26.15 70.79 -12.58
N THR A 583 25.95 70.27 -11.34
CA THR A 583 26.24 71.14 -10.12
C THR A 583 27.71 71.51 -10.01
N MET A 584 28.60 70.54 -10.24
CA MET A 584 30.07 70.84 -10.20
C MET A 584 30.46 71.82 -11.30
N ASN A 585 29.93 71.71 -12.51
CA ASN A 585 30.19 72.61 -13.60
C ASN A 585 29.74 74.09 -13.24
N ARG A 586 28.51 74.20 -12.70
CA ARG A 586 27.96 75.50 -12.28
C ARG A 586 28.79 76.14 -11.18
N ILE A 587 29.12 75.40 -10.10
CA ILE A 587 29.94 75.89 -9.00
C ILE A 587 31.32 76.39 -9.53
N GLY A 588 31.95 75.62 -10.43
CA GLY A 588 33.24 76.03 -11.01
C GLY A 588 33.17 77.32 -11.86
N GLN A 589 32.08 77.52 -12.60
CA GLN A 589 31.84 78.75 -13.33
C GLN A 589 31.54 79.90 -12.41
N ASP A 590 30.70 79.77 -11.40
CA ASP A 590 30.35 80.77 -10.42
C ASP A 590 31.63 81.23 -9.64
N LEU A 591 32.50 80.31 -9.27
CA LEU A 591 33.82 80.67 -8.63
C LEU A 591 34.74 81.45 -9.56
N HIS A 592 34.76 81.07 -10.83
CA HIS A 592 35.62 81.74 -11.80
C HIS A 592 35.11 83.16 -12.13
N ASP A 593 33.82 83.27 -12.45
CA ASP A 593 33.25 84.48 -13.02
C ASP A 593 32.92 85.54 -11.92
N ASP A 594 32.46 85.09 -10.76
CA ASP A 594 32.09 86.02 -9.67
C ASP A 594 33.20 86.22 -8.67
N LEU A 595 33.64 85.16 -7.96
CA LEU A 595 34.61 85.29 -6.89
C LEU A 595 35.99 85.78 -7.36
N CYS A 596 36.52 85.20 -8.48
CA CYS A 596 37.86 85.64 -8.95
C CYS A 596 37.83 87.07 -9.54
N GLN A 597 36.72 87.51 -10.16
CA GLN A 597 36.57 88.85 -10.64
C GLN A 597 36.47 89.88 -9.50
N HIS A 598 35.68 89.62 -8.47
CA HIS A 598 35.60 90.48 -7.31
C HIS A 598 36.95 90.63 -6.57
N LEU A 599 37.63 89.50 -6.35
CA LEU A 599 38.95 89.54 -5.71
C LEU A 599 39.97 90.29 -6.56
N ALA A 600 39.97 90.19 -7.88
CA ALA A 600 40.81 90.93 -8.79
C ALA A 600 40.49 92.45 -8.73
N GLY A 601 39.18 92.80 -8.64
CA GLY A 601 38.78 94.20 -8.46
C GLY A 601 39.28 94.81 -7.15
N ILE A 602 39.18 94.01 -6.06
CA ILE A 602 39.75 94.49 -4.75
C ILE A 602 41.24 94.62 -4.81
N SER A 603 41.97 93.72 -5.49
CA SER A 603 43.44 93.84 -5.69
C SER A 603 43.78 95.10 -6.44
N MET A 604 43.07 95.48 -7.50
CA MET A 604 43.25 96.72 -8.25
C MET A 604 43.06 97.94 -7.33
N ILE A 605 41.98 97.96 -6.55
CA ILE A 605 41.71 99.08 -5.62
C ILE A 605 42.83 99.20 -4.59
N THR A 606 43.30 98.07 -4.02
CA THR A 606 44.35 98.01 -3.05
C THR A 606 45.66 98.49 -3.66
N GLU A 607 45.95 98.14 -4.91
CA GLU A 607 47.12 98.60 -5.63
C GLU A 607 47.08 100.13 -5.90
N VAL A 608 45.95 100.68 -6.26
CA VAL A 608 45.71 102.11 -6.42
C VAL A 608 45.92 102.84 -5.08
N LEU A 609 45.40 102.29 -3.99
CA LEU A 609 45.61 102.88 -2.64
C LEU A 609 47.06 102.79 -2.25
N LYS A 610 47.78 101.71 -2.46
CA LYS A 610 49.19 101.53 -2.19
C LYS A 610 50.03 102.58 -2.95
N ASN A 611 49.75 102.83 -4.22
CA ASN A 611 50.42 103.77 -5.06
C ASN A 611 50.17 105.24 -4.64
N SER A 612 49.21 105.56 -3.79
CA SER A 612 48.86 106.83 -3.22
C SER A 612 49.55 107.12 -1.86
N LEU A 613 50.28 106.11 -1.29
CA LEU A 613 50.94 106.19 0.00
C LEU A 613 52.45 106.33 -0.16
N GLU A 614 53.15 106.95 0.84
CA GLU A 614 54.63 107.09 0.84
C GLU A 614 55.27 105.68 0.95
N PRO A 615 56.24 105.38 0.03
CA PRO A 615 56.94 104.09 0.09
C PRO A 615 57.71 103.94 1.41
N GLY A 616 57.48 102.76 2.10
CA GLY A 616 58.10 102.47 3.39
C GLY A 616 57.30 102.91 4.62
N SER A 617 56.16 103.59 4.44
CA SER A 617 55.21 103.84 5.53
C SER A 617 54.46 102.63 5.99
N HIS A 618 54.10 102.55 7.29
CA HIS A 618 53.30 101.44 7.83
C HIS A 618 52.00 101.18 7.02
N PRO A 619 51.23 102.19 6.59
CA PRO A 619 50.06 101.93 5.71
C PRO A 619 50.43 101.30 4.35
N TYR A 620 51.58 101.66 3.75
CA TYR A 620 52.10 101.06 2.50
C TYR A 620 52.41 99.57 2.67
N GLU A 621 53.07 99.21 3.80
CA GLU A 621 53.37 97.80 4.10
C GLU A 621 52.08 96.98 4.32
N VAL A 622 51.08 97.52 5.02
CA VAL A 622 49.78 96.87 5.23
C VAL A 622 49.07 96.68 3.91
N CYS A 623 49.00 97.65 3.00
CA CYS A 623 48.42 97.51 1.67
C CYS A 623 49.13 96.42 0.84
N THR A 624 50.45 96.33 0.95
CA THR A 624 51.21 95.26 0.28
C THR A 624 50.83 93.90 0.80
N GLN A 625 50.77 93.75 2.12
CA GLN A 625 50.32 92.44 2.71
C GLN A 625 48.89 92.11 2.30
N ILE A 626 47.96 93.07 2.29
CA ILE A 626 46.57 92.82 1.84
C ILE A 626 46.53 92.36 0.37
N ASN A 627 47.31 93.07 -0.51
CA ASN A 627 47.35 92.70 -1.92
C ASN A 627 47.96 91.33 -2.14
N ASP A 628 48.99 90.93 -1.41
CA ASP A 628 49.57 89.60 -1.48
C ASP A 628 48.57 88.52 -1.02
N LEU A 629 47.79 88.81 0.04
CA LEU A 629 46.75 87.91 0.51
C LEU A 629 45.60 87.75 -0.54
N ILE A 630 45.22 88.83 -1.22
CA ILE A 630 44.21 88.79 -2.26
C ILE A 630 44.72 88.02 -3.47
N ILE A 631 45.96 88.29 -3.91
CA ILE A 631 46.58 87.57 -5.03
C ILE A 631 46.61 86.04 -4.73
N ASN A 632 47.05 85.68 -3.52
CA ASN A 632 47.05 84.30 -3.09
C ASN A 632 45.64 83.69 -3.04
N SER A 633 44.66 84.52 -2.63
CA SER A 633 43.25 84.08 -2.60
C SER A 633 42.66 83.87 -3.99
N VAL A 634 43.02 84.77 -4.93
CA VAL A 634 42.63 84.59 -6.38
C VAL A 634 43.27 83.34 -6.96
N ASP A 635 44.53 83.10 -6.68
CA ASP A 635 45.21 81.89 -7.18
C ASP A 635 44.63 80.61 -6.60
N ARG A 636 44.24 80.62 -5.33
CA ARG A 636 43.53 79.51 -4.72
C ARG A 636 42.13 79.29 -5.32
N ALA A 637 41.38 80.38 -5.44
CA ALA A 637 40.03 80.27 -6.06
C ALA A 637 40.10 79.81 -7.51
N LYS A 638 41.04 80.30 -8.31
CA LYS A 638 41.33 79.81 -9.66
C LYS A 638 41.73 78.31 -9.66
N GLY A 639 42.55 77.94 -8.68
CA GLY A 639 42.91 76.50 -8.51
C GLY A 639 41.72 75.60 -8.29
N ILE A 640 40.81 76.04 -7.39
CA ILE A 640 39.54 75.27 -7.12
C ILE A 640 38.63 75.29 -8.37
N ALA A 641 38.45 76.45 -8.98
CA ALA A 641 37.60 76.56 -10.18
C ALA A 641 38.13 75.70 -11.36
N ARG A 642 39.44 75.69 -11.57
CA ARG A 642 40.07 74.79 -12.59
C ARG A 642 39.97 73.34 -12.26
N GLY A 643 39.89 72.97 -11.00
CA GLY A 643 39.62 71.63 -10.53
C GLY A 643 38.14 71.22 -10.80
N LEU A 644 37.22 72.18 -10.81
CA LEU A 644 35.79 71.91 -11.04
C LEU A 644 35.37 71.99 -12.53
N VAL A 645 36.00 72.88 -13.29
CA VAL A 645 35.75 73.06 -14.75
C VAL A 645 37.12 73.04 -15.48
N PRO A 646 37.25 72.21 -16.55
CA PRO A 646 38.49 72.15 -17.33
C PRO A 646 38.61 73.37 -18.21
N VAL A 647 39.10 74.46 -17.59
CA VAL A 647 39.41 75.74 -18.29
C VAL A 647 40.55 75.47 -19.26
N GLY A 648 40.34 75.76 -20.54
CA GLY A 648 41.35 75.52 -21.57
C GLY A 648 41.18 74.23 -22.38
N LEU A 649 40.29 73.30 -21.96
CA LEU A 649 40.02 72.08 -22.76
C LEU A 649 39.45 72.43 -24.14
N LYS A 650 38.58 73.44 -24.20
CA LYS A 650 37.98 73.94 -25.49
C LYS A 650 38.94 74.75 -26.30
N GLU A 651 39.86 75.49 -25.67
CA GLU A 651 40.76 76.47 -26.35
C GLU A 651 42.10 75.83 -26.72
N ASN A 652 42.69 75.03 -25.82
CA ASN A 652 44.07 74.55 -25.94
C ASN A 652 44.14 73.02 -26.17
N GLY A 653 43.00 72.29 -26.14
CA GLY A 653 42.92 70.86 -26.33
C GLY A 653 43.24 70.03 -25.12
N PHE A 654 42.94 68.68 -25.24
CA PHE A 654 43.00 67.68 -24.13
C PHE A 654 44.42 67.63 -23.48
N ILE A 655 45.46 67.56 -24.28
CA ILE A 655 46.85 67.44 -23.80
C ILE A 655 47.23 68.63 -22.91
N ALA A 656 46.92 69.85 -23.39
CA ALA A 656 47.21 71.06 -22.64
C ALA A 656 46.40 71.17 -21.36
N ALA A 657 45.15 70.69 -21.38
CA ALA A 657 44.29 70.62 -20.19
C ALA A 657 44.85 69.63 -19.12
N VAL A 658 45.33 68.47 -19.55
CA VAL A 658 45.99 67.51 -18.62
C VAL A 658 47.31 68.05 -18.07
N ASP A 659 48.10 68.67 -18.90
CA ASP A 659 49.38 69.27 -18.46
C ASP A 659 49.11 70.36 -17.43
N THR A 660 48.20 71.30 -17.70
CA THR A 660 47.74 72.33 -16.75
C THR A 660 47.22 71.73 -15.44
N LEU A 661 46.49 70.61 -15.50
CA LEU A 661 46.02 69.91 -14.31
C LEU A 661 47.21 69.37 -13.47
N LEU A 662 48.19 68.75 -14.10
CA LEU A 662 49.38 68.24 -13.45
C LEU A 662 50.21 69.32 -12.84
N GLU A 663 50.37 70.46 -13.56
CA GLU A 663 51.07 71.65 -13.00
C GLU A 663 50.39 72.22 -11.75
N ALA A 664 49.07 72.29 -11.77
CA ALA A 664 48.28 72.72 -10.63
C ALA A 664 48.44 71.78 -9.42
N LEU A 665 48.43 70.47 -9.66
CA LEU A 665 48.59 69.47 -8.62
C LEU A 665 50.01 69.38 -8.08
N ARG A 666 51.06 69.64 -8.89
CA ARG A 666 52.47 69.74 -8.48
C ARG A 666 52.70 70.87 -7.48
N LYS A 667 52.06 72.04 -7.65
CA LYS A 667 52.19 73.18 -6.75
C LYS A 667 51.68 72.94 -5.33
N GLY A 668 50.84 71.95 -5.16
CA GLY A 668 50.22 71.66 -3.86
C GLY A 668 50.63 70.32 -3.21
N ASN A 669 51.47 69.50 -3.85
CA ASN A 669 51.84 68.14 -3.40
C ASN A 669 53.39 67.94 -3.52
N THR A 670 53.95 67.08 -2.69
CA THR A 670 55.32 66.59 -2.74
C THR A 670 55.60 65.45 -3.65
N ILE A 671 54.55 64.99 -4.42
CA ILE A 671 54.55 63.83 -5.30
C ILE A 671 55.19 64.26 -6.64
N ASP A 672 56.16 63.46 -7.13
CA ASP A 672 56.70 63.66 -8.49
C ASP A 672 55.73 63.20 -9.55
N MET A 673 55.15 64.13 -10.31
CA MET A 673 54.15 63.84 -11.36
C MET A 673 54.74 64.10 -12.73
N ARG A 674 54.70 63.13 -13.65
CA ARG A 674 55.28 63.30 -15.01
C ARG A 674 54.24 62.98 -16.05
N LEU A 675 54.34 63.70 -17.20
CA LEU A 675 53.55 63.46 -18.38
C LEU A 675 54.48 62.99 -19.50
N GLU A 676 54.21 61.76 -19.95
CA GLU A 676 54.85 61.22 -21.15
C GLU A 676 53.83 61.21 -22.28
N ARG A 677 54.17 61.69 -23.46
CA ARG A 677 53.31 61.74 -24.63
C ARG A 677 54.01 61.30 -25.89
N SER A 678 53.31 60.59 -26.72
CA SER A 678 53.75 60.31 -28.09
C SER A 678 53.49 61.51 -28.98
N PRO A 679 54.39 61.81 -29.91
CA PRO A 679 54.21 62.95 -30.83
C PRO A 679 52.87 62.88 -31.63
N ASP A 680 52.40 61.71 -31.91
CA ASP A 680 51.19 61.46 -32.73
C ASP A 680 49.88 61.32 -31.89
N PHE A 681 49.96 61.54 -30.58
CA PHE A 681 48.73 61.51 -29.74
C PHE A 681 47.95 62.80 -29.96
N PHE A 682 46.76 62.63 -30.48
CA PHE A 682 45.78 63.67 -30.68
C PHE A 682 44.41 63.19 -30.23
N LEU A 683 43.66 64.02 -29.54
CA LEU A 683 42.26 63.73 -29.16
C LEU A 683 41.39 64.91 -29.65
N LYS A 684 40.29 64.63 -30.34
CA LYS A 684 39.33 65.63 -30.76
C LYS A 684 38.70 66.32 -29.53
N ASN A 685 38.58 67.63 -29.58
CA ASN A 685 38.00 68.41 -28.50
C ASN A 685 36.48 68.39 -28.52
N ASP A 686 35.90 67.30 -28.07
CA ASP A 686 34.46 67.04 -27.98
C ASP A 686 34.04 66.63 -26.55
N ASP A 687 32.77 66.28 -26.33
CA ASP A 687 32.24 65.84 -25.05
C ASP A 687 32.97 64.60 -24.50
N ARG A 688 33.54 63.79 -25.36
CA ARG A 688 34.39 62.65 -24.96
C ARG A 688 35.65 63.04 -24.29
N ALA A 689 36.33 64.09 -24.86
CA ALA A 689 37.51 64.65 -24.25
C ALA A 689 37.26 65.17 -22.82
N LEU A 690 36.07 65.73 -22.62
CA LEU A 690 35.66 66.14 -21.27
C LEU A 690 35.49 64.95 -20.33
N GLN A 691 34.85 63.86 -20.79
CA GLN A 691 34.69 62.67 -19.95
C GLN A 691 36.07 62.02 -19.61
N LEU A 692 36.92 61.90 -20.63
CA LEU A 692 38.28 61.36 -20.42
C LEU A 692 39.08 62.23 -19.49
N TYR A 693 39.02 63.59 -19.61
CA TYR A 693 39.64 64.49 -18.66
C TYR A 693 39.15 64.25 -17.23
N ARG A 694 37.86 64.08 -17.04
CA ARG A 694 37.26 63.76 -15.74
C ARG A 694 37.72 62.42 -15.19
N ILE A 695 37.92 61.40 -16.06
CA ILE A 695 38.52 60.12 -15.62
C ILE A 695 39.98 60.34 -15.16
N VAL A 696 40.78 61.08 -15.95
CA VAL A 696 42.16 61.39 -15.56
C VAL A 696 42.21 62.17 -14.23
N GLN A 697 41.32 63.16 -14.08
CA GLN A 697 41.19 63.94 -12.86
C GLN A 697 40.87 63.12 -11.62
N GLU A 698 39.88 62.23 -11.76
CA GLU A 698 39.44 61.30 -10.69
C GLU A 698 40.53 60.29 -10.34
N ALA A 699 41.21 59.75 -11.36
CA ALA A 699 42.33 58.83 -11.15
C ALA A 699 43.48 59.48 -10.42
N LEU A 700 43.87 60.70 -10.83
CA LEU A 700 44.91 61.52 -10.15
C LEU A 700 44.49 61.85 -8.71
N SER A 701 43.25 62.27 -8.49
CA SER A 701 42.71 62.56 -7.16
C SER A 701 42.76 61.36 -6.24
N ASN A 702 42.40 60.16 -6.81
CA ASN A 702 42.44 58.91 -6.05
C ASN A 702 43.88 58.52 -5.70
N SER A 703 44.82 58.64 -6.64
CA SER A 703 46.23 58.38 -6.37
C SER A 703 46.78 59.32 -5.29
N ILE A 704 46.46 60.62 -5.34
CA ILE A 704 46.93 61.64 -4.32
C ILE A 704 46.29 61.35 -2.95
N LYS A 705 44.96 61.01 -2.91
CA LYS A 705 44.24 60.88 -1.64
C LYS A 705 44.38 59.50 -0.98
N HIS A 706 44.55 58.51 -1.79
CA HIS A 706 44.36 57.11 -1.30
C HIS A 706 45.58 56.22 -1.52
N ALA A 707 46.44 56.49 -2.53
CA ALA A 707 47.51 55.57 -2.88
C ALA A 707 48.75 55.70 -2.02
N ASN A 708 48.95 56.85 -1.31
CA ASN A 708 50.19 57.17 -0.57
C ASN A 708 51.43 56.96 -1.43
N CYS A 709 51.37 57.44 -2.68
CA CYS A 709 52.39 57.28 -3.70
C CYS A 709 53.45 58.37 -3.66
N SER A 710 54.63 58.05 -4.20
CA SER A 710 55.79 59.04 -4.36
C SER A 710 55.85 59.55 -5.81
N HIS A 711 55.40 58.75 -6.77
CA HIS A 711 55.45 59.10 -8.17
C HIS A 711 54.09 58.77 -8.85
N ILE A 712 53.68 59.70 -9.75
CA ILE A 712 52.54 59.48 -10.61
C ILE A 712 52.95 59.72 -12.06
N MET A 713 52.71 58.74 -12.94
CA MET A 713 53.05 58.87 -14.34
C MET A 713 51.73 58.86 -15.17
N VAL A 714 51.54 59.91 -15.95
CA VAL A 714 50.48 59.99 -16.94
C VAL A 714 51.10 59.73 -18.33
N LYS A 715 50.64 58.71 -19.01
CA LYS A 715 51.08 58.35 -20.37
C LYS A 715 50.00 58.53 -21.39
N LEU A 716 50.28 59.26 -22.46
CA LEU A 716 49.39 59.48 -23.59
C LEU A 716 50.10 58.96 -24.85
N HIS A 717 49.70 57.76 -25.29
CA HIS A 717 50.39 57.17 -26.46
C HIS A 717 49.44 56.51 -27.43
N THR A 718 49.93 56.41 -28.67
CA THR A 718 49.25 55.73 -29.75
C THR A 718 49.71 54.26 -29.80
N GLN A 719 48.80 53.28 -29.78
CA GLN A 719 49.18 51.88 -29.87
C GLN A 719 49.72 51.53 -31.25
N GLN A 720 50.87 50.88 -31.31
CA GLN A 720 51.51 50.44 -32.58
C GLN A 720 50.81 49.29 -33.28
N LYS A 721 49.98 48.50 -32.62
CA LYS A 721 49.23 47.39 -33.16
C LYS A 721 47.74 47.63 -32.98
N GLY A 722 47.10 48.42 -33.80
CA GLY A 722 45.65 48.57 -33.80
C GLY A 722 45.10 49.98 -33.85
N ASN A 723 45.92 51.01 -34.15
CA ASN A 723 45.55 52.41 -34.34
C ASN A 723 44.63 53.06 -33.26
N GLY A 724 44.48 52.47 -32.06
CA GLY A 724 43.77 53.04 -30.92
C GLY A 724 44.71 54.02 -30.10
N ARG A 725 44.07 54.83 -29.27
CA ARG A 725 44.82 55.72 -28.33
C ARG A 725 44.65 55.21 -26.92
N LEU A 726 45.73 55.34 -26.12
CA LEU A 726 45.74 54.86 -24.77
C LEU A 726 46.14 55.95 -23.82
N ILE A 727 45.35 56.18 -22.79
CA ILE A 727 45.65 57.06 -21.67
C ILE A 727 45.86 56.15 -20.48
N GLU A 728 47.02 56.24 -19.85
CA GLU A 728 47.35 55.48 -18.64
C GLU A 728 47.76 56.44 -17.53
N ILE A 729 47.22 56.19 -16.33
CA ILE A 729 47.62 56.89 -15.10
C ILE A 729 48.16 55.80 -14.18
N ILE A 730 49.39 55.88 -13.79
CA ILE A 730 50.13 54.90 -13.03
C ILE A 730 50.69 55.56 -11.76
N ASP A 731 50.37 55.06 -10.61
CA ASP A 731 50.98 55.43 -9.33
C ASP A 731 51.82 54.26 -8.77
N ASP A 732 52.79 54.60 -7.89
CA ASP A 732 53.67 53.68 -7.19
C ASP A 732 53.23 53.39 -5.74
N GLY A 733 51.98 53.65 -5.43
CA GLY A 733 51.44 53.61 -4.08
C GLY A 733 51.11 52.22 -3.57
N THR A 734 50.21 52.14 -2.61
CA THR A 734 49.80 50.87 -1.95
C THR A 734 48.85 50.02 -2.77
N GLY A 735 48.26 50.56 -3.86
CA GLY A 735 47.22 49.93 -4.63
C GLY A 735 45.92 49.89 -3.87
N PHE A 736 44.89 49.20 -4.45
CA PHE A 736 43.61 49.02 -3.81
C PHE A 736 43.45 47.59 -3.29
N SER A 737 42.57 47.35 -2.29
CA SER A 737 42.32 46.06 -1.69
C SER A 737 41.31 45.26 -2.51
N ASP A 738 41.46 43.91 -2.58
CA ASP A 738 40.54 43.00 -3.27
C ASP A 738 39.08 43.10 -2.75
N LYS A 739 38.86 43.64 -1.53
CA LYS A 739 37.53 43.91 -0.98
C LYS A 739 36.87 45.18 -1.54
N ASP A 740 37.66 46.07 -2.13
CA ASP A 740 37.21 47.35 -2.70
C ASP A 740 37.02 47.30 -4.23
N GLU A 741 37.23 46.15 -4.84
CA GLU A 741 36.99 45.94 -6.27
C GLU A 741 35.51 46.24 -6.63
N GLY A 742 35.28 47.47 -7.05
CA GLY A 742 34.04 47.86 -7.70
C GLY A 742 33.03 48.64 -6.85
N ASN A 743 33.23 48.89 -5.56
CA ASN A 743 32.24 49.55 -4.71
C ASN A 743 32.47 51.03 -4.40
N GLY A 744 33.65 51.58 -4.69
CA GLY A 744 33.93 53.01 -4.49
C GLY A 744 33.15 53.87 -5.48
N MET A 745 32.52 54.96 -4.99
CA MET A 745 31.78 55.93 -5.81
C MET A 745 32.60 56.46 -6.99
N GLY A 746 33.91 56.73 -6.75
CA GLY A 746 34.83 57.25 -7.78
C GLY A 746 35.02 56.23 -8.94
N LEU A 747 35.18 54.92 -8.65
CA LEU A 747 35.30 53.88 -9.68
C LEU A 747 34.02 53.73 -10.49
N LYS A 748 32.86 53.77 -9.83
CA LYS A 748 31.54 53.73 -10.52
C LYS A 748 31.39 54.94 -11.45
N ILE A 749 31.75 56.12 -10.99
CA ILE A 749 31.73 57.36 -11.80
C ILE A 749 32.67 57.25 -12.99
N MET A 750 33.92 56.77 -12.78
CA MET A 750 34.86 56.57 -13.89
C MET A 750 34.35 55.57 -14.92
N ARG A 751 33.76 54.46 -14.50
CA ARG A 751 33.13 53.47 -15.44
C ARG A 751 31.99 54.08 -16.21
N TYR A 752 31.09 54.79 -15.55
CA TYR A 752 29.98 55.48 -16.23
C TYR A 752 30.48 56.51 -17.27
N ARG A 753 31.53 57.28 -16.90
CA ARG A 753 32.17 58.27 -17.82
C ARG A 753 32.84 57.60 -19.01
N ALA A 754 33.49 56.45 -18.79
CA ALA A 754 34.09 55.66 -19.85
C ALA A 754 33.04 55.12 -20.81
N GLU A 755 31.91 54.64 -20.29
CA GLU A 755 30.76 54.17 -21.11
C GLU A 755 30.17 55.34 -21.92
N LYS A 756 29.97 56.51 -21.28
CA LYS A 756 29.48 57.73 -21.96
C LYS A 756 30.45 58.22 -23.05
N ALA A 757 31.74 58.05 -22.85
CA ALA A 757 32.80 58.37 -23.81
C ALA A 757 33.01 57.27 -24.87
N GLN A 758 32.35 56.12 -24.72
CA GLN A 758 32.53 54.91 -25.54
C GLN A 758 34.01 54.41 -25.55
N VAL A 759 34.66 54.45 -24.41
CA VAL A 759 36.04 53.98 -24.22
C VAL A 759 36.10 52.83 -23.23
N HIS A 760 37.07 51.96 -23.36
CA HIS A 760 37.28 50.87 -22.42
C HIS A 760 38.16 51.33 -21.25
N LEU A 761 37.60 51.35 -20.05
CA LEU A 761 38.31 51.64 -18.81
C LEU A 761 38.74 50.31 -18.15
N LEU A 762 40.03 50.23 -17.87
CA LEU A 762 40.64 49.14 -17.11
C LEU A 762 41.35 49.72 -15.89
N VAL A 763 41.11 49.18 -14.73
CA VAL A 763 41.78 49.55 -13.49
C VAL A 763 42.47 48.30 -12.96
N GLU A 764 43.77 48.32 -12.91
CA GLU A 764 44.62 47.19 -12.56
C GLU A 764 45.48 47.50 -11.33
N LYS A 765 45.55 46.52 -10.44
CA LYS A 765 46.50 46.56 -9.35
C LYS A 765 47.86 46.09 -9.86
N MET A 766 48.93 46.90 -9.63
CA MET A 766 50.30 46.56 -9.97
C MET A 766 50.98 45.93 -8.76
N GLU A 767 52.20 45.42 -8.95
CA GLU A 767 53.03 44.94 -7.83
C GLU A 767 53.30 46.10 -6.82
N ARG A 768 53.42 47.33 -7.33
CA ARG A 768 53.37 48.56 -6.55
C ARG A 768 52.43 49.52 -7.26
N GLY A 769 51.37 49.96 -6.57
CA GLY A 769 50.46 51.00 -7.04
C GLY A 769 49.29 50.50 -7.87
N THR A 770 48.65 51.44 -8.54
CA THR A 770 47.48 51.25 -9.38
C THR A 770 47.73 51.78 -10.79
N LYS A 771 47.18 51.05 -11.75
CA LYS A 771 47.18 51.52 -13.15
C LYS A 771 45.75 51.69 -13.62
N VAL A 772 45.37 52.86 -14.02
CA VAL A 772 44.13 53.24 -14.67
C VAL A 772 44.36 53.40 -16.17
N SER A 773 43.74 52.61 -17.01
CA SER A 773 43.95 52.69 -18.44
C SER A 773 42.64 52.98 -19.15
N CYS A 774 42.61 53.93 -20.06
CA CYS A 774 41.52 54.25 -20.97
C CYS A 774 41.96 53.95 -22.41
N LEU A 775 41.40 52.90 -22.99
CA LEU A 775 41.61 52.56 -24.39
C LEU A 775 40.51 53.20 -25.26
N ILE A 776 40.93 54.07 -26.14
CA ILE A 776 40.07 54.79 -27.07
C ILE A 776 40.11 54.04 -28.44
N PRO A 777 39.01 53.45 -28.91
CA PRO A 777 38.96 52.75 -30.19
C PRO A 777 39.29 53.68 -31.38
N GLN A 778 39.88 53.10 -32.41
CA GLN A 778 40.30 53.84 -33.62
C GLN A 778 39.14 54.58 -34.31
N GLU A 779 37.97 53.91 -34.32
CA GLU A 779 36.74 54.44 -34.94
C GLU A 779 36.33 55.80 -34.38
N LEU A 780 36.76 56.12 -33.16
CA LEU A 780 36.46 57.35 -32.44
C LEU A 780 37.56 58.37 -32.55
N CYS A 781 38.66 58.08 -33.25
CA CYS A 781 39.83 58.93 -33.38
C CYS A 781 39.84 59.76 -34.67
N TYR A 782 39.10 59.40 -35.68
CA TYR A 782 39.04 60.09 -36.96
C TYR A 782 37.57 60.42 -37.30
N GLU A 783 37.29 61.66 -37.64
CA GLU A 783 36.15 61.97 -38.48
C GLU A 783 36.57 61.85 -39.95
N LYS A 784 35.68 61.23 -40.75
CA LYS A 784 35.71 61.37 -42.21
C LYS A 784 35.37 62.76 -42.63
#